data_839fe437ba8de7f06eae876149a8a357
#
_entry.id   839fe437ba8de7f06eae876149a8a357
#
_cell.length_a   1.000
_cell.length_b   1.000
_cell.length_c   1.000
_cell.angle_alpha   90.00
_cell.angle_beta   90.00
_cell.angle_gamma   90.00
#
_symmetry.space_group_name_H-M   'P 1'
#
loop_
_entity.id
_entity.type
_entity.pdbx_description
1 polymer ?
#
loop_
_entity_poly.entity_id
_entity_poly.type
_entity_poly.pdbx_seq_one_letter_code
_entity_poly.pdbx_strand_id
1 'polypeptide(L)'
;MQSKGFIRVITVLLVLVCLFYLSFSFVTNSVENDAAANAAKFAATEAAKINKDKASDAYRNAYDSIYDRAYARNLKDVGQEKVYMWYTYNQVREKQIGLGLDLKGGMTVTLQISVADIVRSKAQNPLDAKLNEALAFASQNAGDDFVGAFCKKYEELVPGVRLAQKFITVEGVNANDNNSKVEGILREKTRTDVSRSVNLLRERIDRFGVIAPNIKEMQREGQILMELPGVKEPERVYKLIQTSAKLEFYATYDARNLQSAFMALSSEYASGKGNVATAPVKEETAPDVDAAPVAETAQPEAAAAVEEAPAKAPEAAPAGKSLAEMIWSNDMMTLEGKDGKDVQVPAAQYVGGACIGVANESDTAAVNRIIRSAAAKRLLPTDLKCCWSVKGVDKKGVYFQLVALRTSNGEAALGDADMIDNASAELNQFSGSYEISMTMNNDAASKWAKLTRDNIGKQVAIVLDDQVYSFPTVNTAIEGGRSSITGNFTVEEANDLVNVLTGGGMSAGVSIVSHTEIGPSLGQQAIEAGIWSFVIALILLMIYMISFYGFAPAMVANMCLVLNLFFTLGILASFQAVLTLPGICGIVLSLGMAVDANVLIFERTKEELRAGKNVKAALADGYKNAFSAIFDSNLTSVITAIILMVYGTGLIKGFATTLLISIICSFFTAVFISRLVFEALLKKKERTYTFTTRFSRNFLTGTRVDFLGQTKKAWTVIAAITVVIIVSFFVRGINKGIDFSGGRNYVVQFDHAVKTDDITTKLMPMFPDASVSVITVDNDSRVRVSTNYKINDNSDNVDQEIMQKLYAGLKDELNGMSYDNFNVKDEHHGVVSSEMVGPSIADDMTRGAVWSVLLSLVAIALYILLRFRDFSFSMGALVSLAFTSFVIIGFYSLFWGVLPFSMEIDQQFVAAILTIIGYAINDTVVVFDRIREMVGLYPKQDRRDVINKSLNTTLTRTVMTSTTTVLVLFVIFLLGGETIRGFVFAMLFGVILGTLSTIYVATPVAYSMMRRKMAKKSK
;
A
#
# COMPACT_ATOMS: atom_id res chain seq x y z
N MET A 1 -19.91 4.82 -42.09
CA MET A 1 -20.41 4.80 -40.70
C MET A 1 -21.90 4.58 -40.75
N GLN A 2 -22.27 3.35 -40.60
CA GLN A 2 -23.56 2.86 -41.11
C GLN A 2 -24.72 2.85 -40.11
N SER A 3 -24.58 3.20 -38.83
CA SER A 3 -25.75 3.16 -37.95
C SER A 3 -25.76 4.28 -36.89
N LYS A 4 -26.20 5.47 -37.31
CA LYS A 4 -26.52 6.58 -36.40
C LYS A 4 -27.52 6.16 -35.30
N GLY A 5 -28.44 5.23 -35.64
CA GLY A 5 -29.35 4.62 -34.69
C GLY A 5 -28.67 3.82 -33.63
N PHE A 6 -27.68 3.01 -33.97
CA PHE A 6 -26.93 2.19 -33.06
C PHE A 6 -26.17 3.03 -32.00
N ILE A 7 -25.47 4.10 -32.42
CA ILE A 7 -24.75 5.00 -31.51
C ILE A 7 -25.73 5.67 -30.54
N ARG A 8 -26.90 6.09 -30.98
CA ARG A 8 -27.95 6.68 -30.12
C ARG A 8 -28.43 5.69 -29.08
N VAL A 9 -28.70 4.44 -29.51
CA VAL A 9 -29.15 3.37 -28.57
C VAL A 9 -28.08 3.08 -27.52
N ILE A 10 -26.83 2.94 -27.96
CA ILE A 10 -25.72 2.73 -27.01
C ILE A 10 -25.58 3.90 -26.04
N THR A 11 -25.65 5.14 -26.51
CA THR A 11 -25.54 6.32 -25.64
C THR A 11 -26.66 6.36 -24.62
N VAL A 12 -27.92 6.09 -25.02
CA VAL A 12 -29.06 6.06 -24.08
C VAL A 12 -28.92 4.93 -23.09
N LEU A 13 -28.54 3.73 -23.56
CA LEU A 13 -28.31 2.58 -22.66
C LEU A 13 -27.20 2.89 -21.63
N LEU A 14 -26.08 3.46 -22.09
CA LEU A 14 -24.96 3.83 -21.21
C LEU A 14 -25.38 4.89 -20.18
N VAL A 15 -26.15 5.90 -20.59
CA VAL A 15 -26.69 6.90 -19.65
C VAL A 15 -27.56 6.23 -18.59
N LEU A 16 -28.46 5.31 -18.98
CA LEU A 16 -29.34 4.62 -18.05
C LEU A 16 -28.56 3.74 -17.07
N VAL A 17 -27.56 3.01 -17.55
CA VAL A 17 -26.67 2.18 -16.72
C VAL A 17 -25.90 3.06 -15.73
N CYS A 18 -25.30 4.15 -16.20
CA CYS A 18 -24.57 5.07 -15.32
C CYS A 18 -25.47 5.71 -14.27
N LEU A 19 -26.68 6.15 -14.64
CA LEU A 19 -27.65 6.69 -13.68
C LEU A 19 -28.05 5.65 -12.63
N PHE A 20 -28.26 4.42 -13.06
CA PHE A 20 -28.61 3.33 -12.15
C PHE A 20 -27.51 3.06 -11.13
N TYR A 21 -26.25 2.89 -11.57
CA TYR A 21 -25.16 2.61 -10.63
C TYR A 21 -24.79 3.82 -9.75
N LEU A 22 -24.83 5.03 -10.28
CA LEU A 22 -24.59 6.23 -9.47
C LEU A 22 -25.69 6.47 -8.43
N SER A 23 -26.93 6.01 -8.67
CA SER A 23 -28.02 6.15 -7.72
C SER A 23 -27.76 5.38 -6.40
N PHE A 24 -27.00 4.28 -6.43
CA PHE A 24 -26.65 3.56 -5.21
C PHE A 24 -25.86 4.43 -4.23
N SER A 25 -24.88 5.21 -4.71
CA SER A 25 -24.11 6.13 -3.86
C SER A 25 -24.97 7.23 -3.26
N PHE A 26 -25.97 7.75 -3.99
CA PHE A 26 -26.90 8.75 -3.45
C PHE A 26 -27.79 8.16 -2.35
N VAL A 27 -28.31 6.95 -2.56
CA VAL A 27 -29.16 6.28 -1.58
C VAL A 27 -28.37 5.94 -0.31
N THR A 28 -27.14 5.39 -0.46
CA THR A 28 -26.27 5.10 0.69
C THR A 28 -25.99 6.36 1.50
N ASN A 29 -25.58 7.44 0.84
CA ASN A 29 -25.27 8.71 1.51
C ASN A 29 -26.51 9.29 2.23
N SER A 30 -27.70 9.14 1.69
CA SER A 30 -28.94 9.58 2.36
C SER A 30 -29.19 8.78 3.63
N VAL A 31 -29.06 7.45 3.60
CA VAL A 31 -29.26 6.57 4.76
C VAL A 31 -28.17 6.82 5.83
N GLU A 32 -26.92 6.99 5.42
CA GLU A 32 -25.80 7.27 6.33
C GLU A 32 -25.96 8.65 7.00
N ASN A 33 -26.40 9.67 6.27
CA ASN A 33 -26.67 11.00 6.84
C ASN A 33 -27.84 10.97 7.84
N ASP A 34 -28.89 10.22 7.56
CA ASP A 34 -30.01 10.07 8.49
C ASP A 34 -29.58 9.32 9.77
N ALA A 35 -28.78 8.25 9.62
CA ALA A 35 -28.22 7.51 10.74
C ALA A 35 -27.27 8.38 11.57
N ALA A 36 -26.43 9.20 10.93
CA ALA A 36 -25.52 10.15 11.59
C ALA A 36 -26.29 11.23 12.36
N ALA A 37 -27.33 11.82 11.76
CA ALA A 37 -28.16 12.83 12.41
C ALA A 37 -28.88 12.27 13.65
N ASN A 38 -29.37 11.03 13.58
CA ASN A 38 -30.00 10.36 14.71
C ASN A 38 -28.97 10.01 15.82
N ALA A 39 -27.80 9.52 15.45
CA ALA A 39 -26.70 9.23 16.38
C ALA A 39 -26.23 10.52 17.10
N ALA A 40 -26.07 11.62 16.37
CA ALA A 40 -25.66 12.91 16.94
C ALA A 40 -26.67 13.44 17.98
N LYS A 41 -27.95 13.33 17.67
CA LYS A 41 -29.01 13.71 18.64
C LYS A 41 -28.98 12.84 19.89
N PHE A 42 -28.82 11.54 19.72
CA PHE A 42 -28.73 10.59 20.83
C PHE A 42 -27.47 10.84 21.66
N ALA A 43 -26.31 10.95 21.03
CA ALA A 43 -25.06 11.22 21.72
C ALA A 43 -25.06 12.54 22.48
N ALA A 44 -25.59 13.62 21.91
CA ALA A 44 -25.72 14.91 22.58
C ALA A 44 -26.59 14.82 23.83
N THR A 45 -27.66 14.02 23.78
CA THR A 45 -28.56 13.83 24.89
C THR A 45 -27.93 13.02 26.02
N GLU A 46 -27.24 11.94 25.70
CA GLU A 46 -26.62 11.06 26.70
C GLU A 46 -25.32 11.66 27.27
N ALA A 47 -24.44 12.28 26.44
CA ALA A 47 -23.25 12.94 26.92
C ALA A 47 -23.54 14.12 27.86
N ALA A 48 -24.65 14.85 27.64
CA ALA A 48 -25.12 15.92 28.55
C ALA A 48 -25.55 15.41 29.93
N LYS A 49 -25.84 14.10 30.06
CA LYS A 49 -26.15 13.48 31.38
C LYS A 49 -24.85 13.21 32.15
N ILE A 50 -23.72 12.95 31.46
CA ILE A 50 -22.44 12.69 32.07
C ILE A 50 -21.76 14.01 32.47
N ASN A 51 -21.71 14.97 31.56
CA ASN A 51 -21.18 16.31 31.80
C ASN A 51 -22.01 17.35 31.03
N LYS A 52 -22.43 18.44 31.69
CA LYS A 52 -23.18 19.52 31.05
C LYS A 52 -22.33 20.52 30.31
N ASP A 53 -21.02 20.59 30.62
CA ASP A 53 -20.09 21.48 29.96
C ASP A 53 -19.59 20.83 28.65
N LYS A 54 -20.12 21.34 27.55
CA LYS A 54 -19.76 20.87 26.19
C LYS A 54 -18.33 21.13 25.78
N ALA A 55 -17.62 22.01 26.46
CA ALA A 55 -16.20 22.34 26.20
C ALA A 55 -15.25 21.39 26.94
N SER A 56 -15.76 20.61 27.92
CA SER A 56 -14.90 19.69 28.68
C SER A 56 -14.53 18.45 27.87
N ASP A 57 -13.31 17.97 28.07
CA ASP A 57 -12.81 16.75 27.43
C ASP A 57 -13.65 15.53 27.81
N ALA A 58 -14.17 15.50 29.05
CA ALA A 58 -15.07 14.43 29.49
C ALA A 58 -16.37 14.38 28.69
N TYR A 59 -16.95 15.54 28.32
CA TYR A 59 -18.12 15.58 27.44
C TYR A 59 -17.76 15.12 26.03
N ARG A 60 -16.65 15.61 25.47
CA ARG A 60 -16.23 15.27 24.09
C ARG A 60 -15.98 13.78 23.95
N ASN A 61 -15.17 13.19 24.85
CA ASN A 61 -14.87 11.76 24.83
C ASN A 61 -16.13 10.89 25.00
N ALA A 62 -17.03 11.30 25.90
CA ALA A 62 -18.31 10.61 26.07
C ALA A 62 -19.19 10.75 24.83
N TYR A 63 -19.28 11.96 24.24
CA TYR A 63 -20.07 12.22 23.04
C TYR A 63 -19.59 11.35 21.87
N ASP A 64 -18.27 11.33 21.58
CA ASP A 64 -17.70 10.60 20.47
C ASP A 64 -17.92 9.09 20.63
N SER A 65 -17.65 8.55 21.81
CA SER A 65 -17.89 7.12 22.10
C SER A 65 -19.37 6.71 21.99
N ILE A 66 -20.30 7.57 22.44
CA ILE A 66 -21.74 7.31 22.34
C ILE A 66 -22.21 7.47 20.91
N TYR A 67 -21.71 8.49 20.19
CA TYR A 67 -22.02 8.74 18.79
C TYR A 67 -21.64 7.55 17.92
N ASP A 68 -20.40 7.05 18.02
CA ASP A 68 -19.92 5.93 17.21
C ASP A 68 -20.74 4.65 17.45
N ARG A 69 -21.05 4.35 18.72
CA ARG A 69 -21.91 3.20 19.06
C ARG A 69 -23.34 3.35 18.53
N ALA A 70 -23.91 4.53 18.67
CA ALA A 70 -25.26 4.80 18.17
C ALA A 70 -25.34 4.77 16.64
N TYR A 71 -24.33 5.33 15.97
CA TYR A 71 -24.21 5.32 14.51
C TYR A 71 -24.09 3.90 13.97
N ALA A 72 -23.18 3.09 14.52
CA ALA A 72 -23.01 1.69 14.14
C ALA A 72 -24.31 0.87 14.37
N ARG A 73 -25.00 1.10 15.50
CA ARG A 73 -26.27 0.46 15.79
C ARG A 73 -27.35 0.84 14.78
N ASN A 74 -27.52 2.14 14.48
CA ASN A 74 -28.52 2.63 13.52
C ASN A 74 -28.27 2.00 12.13
N LEU A 75 -27.03 1.90 11.68
CA LEU A 75 -26.70 1.27 10.39
C LEU A 75 -26.96 -0.24 10.41
N LYS A 76 -26.70 -0.92 11.53
CA LYS A 76 -26.98 -2.35 11.68
C LYS A 76 -28.49 -2.64 11.63
N ASP A 77 -29.28 -1.80 12.28
CA ASP A 77 -30.76 -1.94 12.33
C ASP A 77 -31.34 -1.79 10.92
N VAL A 78 -30.85 -0.83 10.12
CA VAL A 78 -31.30 -0.61 8.72
C VAL A 78 -30.67 -1.62 7.75
N GLY A 79 -29.64 -2.37 8.14
CA GLY A 79 -28.82 -3.20 7.26
C GLY A 79 -29.59 -4.18 6.37
N GLN A 80 -30.66 -4.78 6.89
CA GLN A 80 -31.53 -5.73 6.18
C GLN A 80 -32.80 -5.07 5.62
N GLU A 81 -33.03 -3.79 5.86
CA GLU A 81 -34.21 -3.07 5.35
C GLU A 81 -34.02 -2.76 3.85
N LYS A 82 -35.13 -2.85 3.10
CA LYS A 82 -35.15 -2.48 1.67
C LYS A 82 -35.20 -0.96 1.54
N VAL A 83 -34.05 -0.36 1.18
CA VAL A 83 -33.92 1.09 1.06
C VAL A 83 -33.99 1.59 -0.38
N TYR A 84 -33.75 0.70 -1.38
CA TYR A 84 -33.78 1.07 -2.79
C TYR A 84 -34.33 -0.06 -3.67
N MET A 85 -35.45 0.15 -4.34
CA MET A 85 -36.14 -0.87 -5.13
C MET A 85 -36.33 -2.18 -4.36
N TRP A 86 -35.60 -3.25 -4.72
CA TRP A 86 -35.59 -4.55 -4.04
C TRP A 86 -34.32 -4.80 -3.24
N TYR A 87 -33.35 -3.86 -3.27
CA TYR A 87 -32.07 -3.99 -2.58
C TYR A 87 -32.17 -3.56 -1.13
N THR A 88 -31.53 -4.35 -0.24
CA THR A 88 -31.32 -3.97 1.15
C THR A 88 -30.20 -2.94 1.28
N TYR A 89 -30.11 -2.24 2.42
CA TYR A 89 -29.05 -1.26 2.65
C TYR A 89 -27.65 -1.87 2.45
N ASN A 90 -27.40 -3.08 2.98
CA ASN A 90 -26.13 -3.77 2.81
C ASN A 90 -25.79 -4.00 1.33
N GLN A 91 -26.78 -4.44 0.54
CA GLN A 91 -26.61 -4.65 -0.90
C GLN A 91 -26.40 -3.34 -1.69
N VAL A 92 -27.05 -2.26 -1.28
CA VAL A 92 -26.88 -0.92 -1.88
C VAL A 92 -25.47 -0.40 -1.59
N ARG A 93 -25.02 -0.57 -0.35
CA ARG A 93 -23.70 -0.16 0.12
C ARG A 93 -22.55 -0.89 -0.59
N GLU A 94 -22.69 -2.18 -0.87
CA GLU A 94 -21.72 -2.95 -1.66
C GLU A 94 -21.58 -2.43 -3.11
N LYS A 95 -22.65 -1.84 -3.66
CA LYS A 95 -22.71 -1.38 -5.05
C LYS A 95 -22.38 0.11 -5.23
N GLN A 96 -22.16 0.85 -4.17
CA GLN A 96 -21.71 2.24 -4.24
C GLN A 96 -20.29 2.37 -4.78
N ILE A 97 -19.86 3.57 -5.15
CA ILE A 97 -18.47 3.88 -5.45
C ILE A 97 -17.65 3.72 -4.18
N GLY A 98 -16.68 2.80 -4.19
CA GLY A 98 -15.72 2.66 -3.11
C GLY A 98 -14.82 3.90 -3.04
N LEU A 99 -14.64 4.48 -1.85
CA LEU A 99 -13.62 5.50 -1.61
C LEU A 99 -12.38 4.83 -1.05
N GLY A 100 -11.21 5.20 -1.56
CA GLY A 100 -9.92 4.68 -1.13
C GLY A 100 -9.53 5.12 0.28
N LEU A 101 -8.48 4.50 0.78
CA LEU A 101 -7.92 4.77 2.09
C LEU A 101 -7.52 6.24 2.27
N ASP A 102 -6.91 6.82 1.26
CA ASP A 102 -6.48 8.21 1.18
C ASP A 102 -7.63 9.23 1.23
N LEU A 103 -8.87 8.79 1.04
CA LEU A 103 -10.06 9.59 1.12
C LEU A 103 -10.87 9.36 2.42
N LYS A 104 -11.06 8.10 2.84
CA LYS A 104 -11.85 7.76 4.05
C LYS A 104 -11.01 7.68 5.32
N GLY A 105 -9.69 7.66 5.20
CA GLY A 105 -8.82 7.19 6.27
C GLY A 105 -8.94 5.68 6.46
N GLY A 106 -8.21 5.11 7.41
CA GLY A 106 -8.15 3.69 7.68
C GLY A 106 -6.75 3.13 7.50
N MET A 107 -6.64 1.85 7.09
CA MET A 107 -5.34 1.20 6.94
C MET A 107 -5.25 0.30 5.71
N THR A 108 -4.05 0.23 5.15
CA THR A 108 -3.64 -0.81 4.18
C THR A 108 -2.55 -1.65 4.81
N VAL A 109 -2.66 -2.96 4.69
CA VAL A 109 -1.66 -3.90 5.21
C VAL A 109 -1.29 -4.87 4.11
N THR A 110 0.01 -5.05 3.89
CA THR A 110 0.52 -6.15 3.08
C THR A 110 1.01 -7.24 4.01
N LEU A 111 0.42 -8.39 3.90
CA LEU A 111 0.70 -9.57 4.71
C LEU A 111 1.56 -10.56 3.91
N GLN A 112 2.43 -11.27 4.61
CA GLN A 112 3.15 -12.43 4.10
C GLN A 112 2.76 -13.66 4.92
N ILE A 113 2.06 -14.61 4.29
CA ILE A 113 1.86 -15.94 4.86
C ILE A 113 3.18 -16.70 4.75
N SER A 114 3.58 -17.35 5.81
CA SER A 114 4.80 -18.17 5.84
C SER A 114 4.63 -19.45 4.98
N VAL A 115 4.96 -19.34 3.70
CA VAL A 115 4.96 -20.49 2.78
C VAL A 115 5.96 -21.56 3.26
N ALA A 116 7.04 -21.15 3.93
CA ALA A 116 8.00 -22.06 4.56
C ALA A 116 7.34 -22.95 5.61
N ASP A 117 6.46 -22.39 6.45
CA ASP A 117 5.76 -23.15 7.48
C ASP A 117 4.72 -24.11 6.88
N ILE A 118 4.05 -23.68 5.79
CA ILE A 118 3.13 -24.56 5.04
C ILE A 118 3.89 -25.78 4.50
N VAL A 119 5.02 -25.57 3.84
CA VAL A 119 5.82 -26.67 3.28
C VAL A 119 6.42 -27.53 4.38
N ARG A 120 6.90 -26.90 5.47
CA ARG A 120 7.44 -27.61 6.65
C ARG A 120 6.40 -28.53 7.29
N SER A 121 5.18 -28.06 7.48
CA SER A 121 4.09 -28.84 8.10
C SER A 121 3.67 -30.07 7.26
N LYS A 122 3.91 -30.02 5.95
CA LYS A 122 3.63 -31.13 5.03
C LYS A 122 4.74 -32.18 4.96
N ALA A 123 5.92 -31.87 5.51
CA ALA A 123 7.04 -32.81 5.51
C ALA A 123 6.87 -33.90 6.57
N GLN A 124 7.24 -35.12 6.26
CA GLN A 124 7.22 -36.28 7.19
C GLN A 124 8.08 -36.02 8.43
N ASN A 125 9.18 -35.28 8.29
CA ASN A 125 10.04 -34.86 9.39
C ASN A 125 10.29 -33.35 9.32
N PRO A 126 9.48 -32.53 10.03
CA PRO A 126 9.61 -31.07 10.05
C PRO A 126 10.92 -30.56 10.64
N LEU A 127 11.63 -31.40 11.44
CA LEU A 127 12.87 -31.05 12.16
C LEU A 127 14.14 -31.35 11.34
N ASP A 128 14.03 -31.83 10.11
CA ASP A 128 15.18 -32.12 9.24
C ASP A 128 15.99 -30.85 8.99
N ALA A 129 17.27 -30.85 9.40
CA ALA A 129 18.14 -29.67 9.33
C ALA A 129 18.33 -29.19 7.88
N LYS A 130 18.49 -30.10 6.92
CA LYS A 130 18.67 -29.78 5.50
C LYS A 130 17.39 -29.25 4.84
N LEU A 131 16.22 -29.77 5.27
CA LEU A 131 14.93 -29.24 4.87
C LEU A 131 14.80 -27.77 5.32
N ASN A 132 15.11 -27.50 6.59
CA ASN A 132 15.03 -26.15 7.15
C ASN A 132 16.04 -25.18 6.52
N GLU A 133 17.23 -25.65 6.19
CA GLU A 133 18.23 -24.86 5.43
C GLU A 133 17.71 -24.49 4.04
N ALA A 134 17.11 -25.44 3.30
CA ALA A 134 16.53 -25.17 1.99
C ALA A 134 15.33 -24.22 2.06
N LEU A 135 14.48 -24.36 3.10
CA LEU A 135 13.36 -23.44 3.34
C LEU A 135 13.84 -22.04 3.66
N ALA A 136 14.88 -21.87 4.49
CA ALA A 136 15.48 -20.59 4.80
C ALA A 136 16.08 -19.91 3.55
N PHE A 137 16.79 -20.69 2.72
CA PHE A 137 17.28 -20.19 1.44
C PHE A 137 16.14 -19.73 0.52
N ALA A 138 15.07 -20.52 0.38
CA ALA A 138 13.93 -20.16 -0.43
C ALA A 138 13.24 -18.88 0.09
N SER A 139 13.12 -18.69 1.40
CA SER A 139 12.55 -17.47 1.98
C SER A 139 13.29 -16.20 1.59
N GLN A 140 14.61 -16.29 1.36
CA GLN A 140 15.45 -15.16 0.99
C GLN A 140 15.58 -14.96 -0.53
N ASN A 141 15.50 -16.03 -1.32
CA ASN A 141 15.92 -16.01 -2.72
C ASN A 141 14.84 -16.45 -3.73
N ALA A 142 13.62 -16.80 -3.30
CA ALA A 142 12.63 -17.45 -4.17
C ALA A 142 11.98 -16.54 -5.23
N GLY A 143 12.02 -15.22 -5.09
CA GLY A 143 11.23 -14.33 -5.94
C GLY A 143 9.73 -14.71 -5.89
N ASP A 144 9.14 -14.99 -7.06
CA ASP A 144 7.72 -15.33 -7.17
C ASP A 144 7.41 -16.84 -7.04
N ASP A 145 8.42 -17.73 -7.05
CA ASP A 145 8.28 -19.19 -7.01
C ASP A 145 9.03 -19.78 -5.81
N PHE A 146 8.38 -19.78 -4.65
CA PHE A 146 8.97 -20.30 -3.42
C PHE A 146 9.19 -21.81 -3.49
N VAL A 147 8.16 -22.57 -3.92
CA VAL A 147 8.22 -24.04 -3.93
C VAL A 147 9.29 -24.56 -4.89
N GLY A 148 9.41 -23.95 -6.07
CA GLY A 148 10.46 -24.31 -7.03
C GLY A 148 11.87 -24.02 -6.52
N ALA A 149 12.08 -22.84 -5.90
CA ALA A 149 13.36 -22.49 -5.29
C ALA A 149 13.75 -23.43 -4.13
N PHE A 150 12.77 -23.78 -3.28
CA PHE A 150 12.93 -24.76 -2.21
C PHE A 150 13.33 -26.14 -2.76
N CYS A 151 12.58 -26.68 -3.71
CA CYS A 151 12.84 -28.01 -4.27
C CYS A 151 14.23 -28.08 -4.91
N LYS A 152 14.58 -27.09 -5.70
CA LYS A 152 15.90 -27.00 -6.33
C LYS A 152 17.03 -26.97 -5.30
N LYS A 153 16.89 -26.13 -4.26
CA LYS A 153 17.92 -26.02 -3.21
C LYS A 153 18.01 -27.29 -2.38
N TYR A 154 16.89 -27.91 -2.08
CA TYR A 154 16.88 -29.16 -1.33
C TYR A 154 17.54 -30.33 -2.12
N GLU A 155 17.34 -30.40 -3.43
CA GLU A 155 18.04 -31.34 -4.32
C GLU A 155 19.55 -31.08 -4.37
N GLU A 156 19.99 -29.83 -4.34
CA GLU A 156 21.41 -29.45 -4.26
C GLU A 156 22.05 -29.91 -2.93
N LEU A 157 21.34 -29.72 -1.80
CA LEU A 157 21.81 -30.09 -0.46
C LEU A 157 21.80 -31.61 -0.21
N VAL A 158 20.93 -32.35 -0.91
CA VAL A 158 20.77 -33.81 -0.78
C VAL A 158 20.70 -34.42 -2.17
N PRO A 159 21.85 -34.62 -2.84
CA PRO A 159 21.87 -35.19 -4.19
C PRO A 159 21.23 -36.60 -4.24
N GLY A 160 20.32 -36.79 -5.19
CA GLY A 160 19.60 -38.06 -5.35
C GLY A 160 18.41 -38.23 -4.41
N VAL A 161 17.98 -37.20 -3.67
CA VAL A 161 16.80 -37.26 -2.83
C VAL A 161 15.53 -37.51 -3.64
N ARG A 162 14.66 -38.39 -3.13
CA ARG A 162 13.30 -38.53 -3.63
C ARG A 162 12.35 -37.75 -2.77
N LEU A 163 11.88 -36.61 -3.28
CA LEU A 163 10.93 -35.70 -2.59
C LEU A 163 9.67 -36.50 -2.17
N ALA A 164 9.24 -37.46 -2.98
CA ALA A 164 8.10 -38.34 -2.67
C ALA A 164 8.21 -39.03 -1.30
N GLN A 165 9.41 -39.40 -0.85
CA GLN A 165 9.61 -40.02 0.46
C GLN A 165 9.51 -39.02 1.60
N LYS A 166 9.86 -37.75 1.37
CA LYS A 166 9.81 -36.70 2.37
C LYS A 166 8.42 -36.10 2.55
N PHE A 167 7.61 -36.17 1.51
CA PHE A 167 6.27 -35.59 1.47
C PHE A 167 5.18 -36.65 1.23
N ILE A 168 5.43 -37.87 1.65
CA ILE A 168 4.50 -39.04 1.47
C ILE A 168 3.17 -38.81 2.21
N THR A 169 3.15 -37.97 3.21
CA THR A 169 1.94 -37.59 3.97
C THR A 169 1.02 -36.66 3.18
N VAL A 170 1.50 -36.06 2.08
CA VAL A 170 0.71 -35.16 1.25
C VAL A 170 -0.21 -35.98 0.33
N GLU A 171 -1.50 -35.68 0.39
CA GLU A 171 -2.48 -36.30 -0.47
C GLU A 171 -2.15 -36.13 -1.96
N GLY A 172 -2.11 -37.24 -2.69
CA GLY A 172 -1.75 -37.25 -4.11
C GLY A 172 -0.29 -37.59 -4.40
N VAL A 173 0.59 -37.66 -3.38
CA VAL A 173 1.98 -38.08 -3.52
C VAL A 173 2.12 -39.56 -3.32
N ASN A 174 2.69 -40.28 -4.29
CA ASN A 174 3.01 -41.70 -4.19
C ASN A 174 4.52 -41.89 -4.05
N ALA A 175 4.96 -42.91 -3.33
CA ALA A 175 6.38 -43.19 -3.04
C ALA A 175 7.28 -43.29 -4.29
N ASN A 176 6.72 -43.61 -5.45
CA ASN A 176 7.43 -43.74 -6.72
C ASN A 176 7.37 -42.49 -7.63
N ASP A 177 6.70 -41.44 -7.20
CA ASP A 177 6.60 -40.20 -7.98
C ASP A 177 7.97 -39.53 -8.15
N ASN A 178 8.19 -38.92 -9.32
CA ASN A 178 9.39 -38.15 -9.58
C ASN A 178 9.31 -36.76 -8.90
N ASN A 179 10.46 -36.13 -8.67
CA ASN A 179 10.54 -34.89 -7.94
C ASN A 179 9.73 -33.75 -8.60
N SER A 180 9.71 -33.67 -9.94
CA SER A 180 8.93 -32.64 -10.66
C SER A 180 7.40 -32.79 -10.46
N LYS A 181 6.90 -34.06 -10.34
CA LYS A 181 5.48 -34.28 -10.03
C LYS A 181 5.15 -33.89 -8.59
N VAL A 182 6.04 -34.24 -7.65
CA VAL A 182 5.90 -33.87 -6.23
C VAL A 182 5.96 -32.34 -6.06
N GLU A 183 6.86 -31.66 -6.74
CA GLU A 183 6.92 -30.19 -6.79
C GLU A 183 5.59 -29.60 -7.27
N GLY A 184 5.01 -30.13 -8.36
CA GLY A 184 3.72 -29.67 -8.86
C GLY A 184 2.58 -29.85 -7.84
N ILE A 185 2.54 -31.02 -7.15
CA ILE A 185 1.55 -31.28 -6.09
C ILE A 185 1.75 -30.35 -4.89
N LEU A 186 2.99 -30.13 -4.45
CA LEU A 186 3.31 -29.23 -3.35
C LEU A 186 2.88 -27.80 -3.68
N ARG A 187 3.16 -27.32 -4.89
CA ARG A 187 2.76 -25.99 -5.36
C ARG A 187 1.24 -25.82 -5.35
N GLU A 188 0.49 -26.82 -5.83
CA GLU A 188 -0.97 -26.79 -5.82
C GLU A 188 -1.54 -26.79 -4.39
N LYS A 189 -1.02 -27.64 -3.52
CA LYS A 189 -1.45 -27.73 -2.11
C LYS A 189 -1.08 -26.46 -1.33
N THR A 190 0.11 -25.91 -1.54
CA THR A 190 0.53 -24.64 -0.94
C THR A 190 -0.37 -23.49 -1.37
N ARG A 191 -0.68 -23.39 -2.66
CA ARG A 191 -1.62 -22.38 -3.17
C ARG A 191 -3.01 -22.53 -2.56
N THR A 192 -3.49 -23.76 -2.40
CA THR A 192 -4.79 -24.03 -1.76
C THR A 192 -4.80 -23.56 -0.31
N ASP A 193 -3.72 -23.83 0.45
CA ASP A 193 -3.61 -23.40 1.85
C ASP A 193 -3.50 -21.86 1.99
N VAL A 194 -2.77 -21.21 1.07
CA VAL A 194 -2.74 -19.74 1.01
C VAL A 194 -4.13 -19.19 0.74
N SER A 195 -4.84 -19.70 -0.27
CA SER A 195 -6.20 -19.22 -0.60
C SER A 195 -7.19 -19.50 0.54
N ARG A 196 -7.03 -20.59 1.29
CA ARG A 196 -7.81 -20.86 2.51
C ARG A 196 -7.53 -19.80 3.58
N SER A 197 -6.27 -19.46 3.81
CA SER A 197 -5.87 -18.42 4.78
C SER A 197 -6.42 -17.05 4.38
N VAL A 198 -6.45 -16.72 3.08
CA VAL A 198 -7.10 -15.47 2.57
C VAL A 198 -8.58 -15.44 2.91
N ASN A 199 -9.28 -16.55 2.72
CA ASN A 199 -10.71 -16.63 3.04
C ASN A 199 -10.98 -16.51 4.54
N LEU A 200 -10.14 -17.13 5.39
CA LEU A 200 -10.21 -16.98 6.84
C LEU A 200 -9.98 -15.54 7.30
N LEU A 201 -8.97 -14.86 6.73
CA LEU A 201 -8.72 -13.45 7.01
C LEU A 201 -9.90 -12.59 6.59
N ARG A 202 -10.53 -12.88 5.45
CA ARG A 202 -11.72 -12.16 5.00
C ARG A 202 -12.87 -12.33 5.99
N GLU A 203 -13.17 -13.56 6.43
CA GLU A 203 -14.21 -13.82 7.43
C GLU A 203 -13.96 -13.11 8.76
N ARG A 204 -12.70 -13.08 9.23
CA ARG A 204 -12.33 -12.37 10.45
C ARG A 204 -12.57 -10.87 10.34
N ILE A 205 -12.16 -10.26 9.23
CA ILE A 205 -12.33 -8.83 8.98
C ILE A 205 -13.80 -8.47 8.79
N ASP A 206 -14.57 -9.30 8.08
CA ASP A 206 -16.01 -9.09 7.90
C ASP A 206 -16.76 -9.12 9.24
N ARG A 207 -16.40 -10.06 10.13
CA ARG A 207 -16.96 -10.16 11.49
C ARG A 207 -16.52 -9.01 12.40
N PHE A 208 -15.35 -8.46 12.19
CA PHE A 208 -14.86 -7.27 12.90
C PHE A 208 -15.66 -6.01 12.52
N GLY A 209 -16.39 -6.04 11.41
CA GLY A 209 -17.27 -4.98 10.99
C GLY A 209 -16.64 -3.91 10.10
N VAL A 210 -15.48 -4.20 9.51
CA VAL A 210 -14.88 -3.31 8.51
C VAL A 210 -15.77 -3.24 7.26
N ILE A 211 -15.99 -2.03 6.79
CA ILE A 211 -16.90 -1.76 5.69
C ILE A 211 -16.16 -1.95 4.37
N ALA A 212 -16.61 -2.90 3.54
CA ALA A 212 -16.08 -3.16 2.20
C ALA A 212 -14.54 -3.36 2.16
N PRO A 213 -14.00 -4.33 2.91
CA PRO A 213 -12.58 -4.62 2.86
C PRO A 213 -12.19 -5.13 1.46
N ASN A 214 -11.07 -4.65 0.94
CA ASN A 214 -10.53 -5.11 -0.33
C ASN A 214 -9.33 -6.02 -0.04
N ILE A 215 -9.51 -7.33 -0.21
CA ILE A 215 -8.49 -8.34 0.09
C ILE A 215 -8.10 -9.03 -1.21
N LYS A 216 -6.83 -8.95 -1.60
CA LYS A 216 -6.30 -9.49 -2.86
C LYS A 216 -4.99 -10.23 -2.65
N GLU A 217 -4.87 -11.39 -3.28
CA GLU A 217 -3.58 -12.05 -3.44
C GLU A 217 -2.70 -11.25 -4.41
N MET A 218 -1.41 -11.10 -4.07
CA MET A 218 -0.41 -10.46 -4.92
C MET A 218 0.29 -11.50 -5.82
N GLN A 219 1.18 -11.06 -6.70
CA GLN A 219 1.89 -11.97 -7.61
C GLN A 219 2.86 -12.91 -6.88
N ARG A 220 3.48 -12.43 -5.81
CA ARG A 220 4.39 -13.23 -4.99
C ARG A 220 3.59 -14.20 -4.12
N GLU A 221 4.03 -15.47 -4.10
CA GLU A 221 3.36 -16.52 -3.31
C GLU A 221 3.25 -16.13 -1.82
N GLY A 222 2.03 -16.23 -1.28
CA GLY A 222 1.73 -15.95 0.12
C GLY A 222 1.61 -14.47 0.47
N GLN A 223 1.75 -13.53 -0.47
CA GLN A 223 1.50 -12.12 -0.20
C GLN A 223 0.04 -11.74 -0.44
N ILE A 224 -0.51 -10.99 0.51
CA ILE A 224 -1.90 -10.53 0.51
C ILE A 224 -1.93 -9.04 0.78
N LEU A 225 -2.56 -8.29 -0.11
CA LEU A 225 -2.87 -6.88 0.11
C LEU A 225 -4.27 -6.77 0.73
N MET A 226 -4.38 -6.08 1.86
CA MET A 226 -5.62 -5.79 2.54
C MET A 226 -5.80 -4.28 2.68
N GLU A 227 -6.84 -3.73 2.09
CA GLU A 227 -7.23 -2.33 2.24
C GLU A 227 -8.49 -2.28 3.10
N LEU A 228 -8.41 -1.60 4.24
CA LEU A 228 -9.42 -1.57 5.30
C LEU A 228 -9.84 -0.12 5.56
N PRO A 229 -10.72 0.45 4.72
CA PRO A 229 -11.13 1.83 4.87
C PRO A 229 -11.99 2.04 6.12
N GLY A 230 -11.77 3.18 6.79
CA GLY A 230 -12.55 3.61 7.96
C GLY A 230 -12.24 2.86 9.26
N VAL A 231 -11.16 2.11 9.34
CA VAL A 231 -10.67 1.53 10.60
C VAL A 231 -10.14 2.64 11.50
N LYS A 232 -10.63 2.69 12.73
CA LYS A 232 -10.23 3.67 13.75
C LYS A 232 -9.21 3.11 14.74
N GLU A 233 -9.16 1.78 14.92
CA GLU A 233 -8.30 1.07 15.87
C GLU A 233 -7.37 0.09 15.12
N PRO A 234 -6.27 0.56 14.48
CA PRO A 234 -5.37 -0.29 13.71
C PRO A 234 -4.72 -1.40 14.54
N GLU A 235 -4.29 -1.12 15.76
CA GLU A 235 -3.64 -2.06 16.68
C GLU A 235 -4.50 -3.31 16.94
N ARG A 236 -5.79 -3.12 17.07
CA ARG A 236 -6.74 -4.21 17.28
C ARG A 236 -6.88 -5.09 16.04
N VAL A 237 -6.85 -4.46 14.86
CA VAL A 237 -6.87 -5.18 13.57
C VAL A 237 -5.56 -5.94 13.36
N TYR A 238 -4.41 -5.37 13.71
CA TYR A 238 -3.15 -6.09 13.62
C TYR A 238 -3.15 -7.36 14.46
N LYS A 239 -3.58 -7.28 15.72
CA LYS A 239 -3.72 -8.46 16.59
C LYS A 239 -4.65 -9.50 15.96
N LEU A 240 -5.80 -9.10 15.42
CA LEU A 240 -6.74 -10.00 14.77
C LEU A 240 -6.17 -10.71 13.54
N ILE A 241 -5.40 -10.00 12.72
CA ILE A 241 -4.80 -10.51 11.49
C ILE A 241 -3.62 -11.44 11.79
N GLN A 242 -2.77 -11.08 12.75
CA GLN A 242 -1.55 -11.84 13.08
C GLN A 242 -1.84 -13.09 13.91
N THR A 243 -2.94 -13.10 14.65
CA THR A 243 -3.36 -14.27 15.43
C THR A 243 -3.60 -15.48 14.53
N SER A 244 -2.80 -16.54 14.70
CA SER A 244 -2.98 -17.77 13.92
C SER A 244 -4.23 -18.53 14.32
N ALA A 245 -4.79 -18.22 15.50
CA ALA A 245 -5.92 -18.91 16.12
C ALA A 245 -5.67 -20.42 16.35
N LYS A 246 -4.43 -20.79 16.57
CA LYS A 246 -4.07 -22.15 16.89
C LYS A 246 -4.43 -22.41 18.35
N LEU A 247 -5.63 -22.93 18.56
CA LEU A 247 -6.09 -23.32 19.90
C LEU A 247 -5.52 -24.68 20.24
N GLU A 248 -4.84 -24.74 21.38
CA GLU A 248 -4.13 -25.93 21.86
C GLU A 248 -4.48 -26.22 23.32
N PHE A 249 -4.60 -27.50 23.64
CA PHE A 249 -4.86 -27.95 25.00
C PHE A 249 -3.71 -28.83 25.47
N TYR A 250 -3.14 -28.48 26.62
CA TYR A 250 -2.01 -29.14 27.21
C TYR A 250 -2.33 -29.67 28.61
N ALA A 251 -1.92 -30.89 28.90
CA ALA A 251 -1.74 -31.29 30.26
C ALA A 251 -0.63 -30.42 30.93
N THR A 252 -0.69 -30.21 32.20
CA THR A 252 0.28 -29.37 32.92
C THR A 252 1.20 -30.16 33.82
N TYR A 253 2.38 -29.64 34.10
CA TYR A 253 3.22 -30.05 35.20
C TYR A 253 2.79 -29.35 36.49
N ASP A 254 2.96 -30.04 37.65
CA ASP A 254 2.89 -29.37 38.94
C ASP A 254 4.22 -28.66 39.22
N ALA A 255 4.16 -27.37 39.49
CA ALA A 255 5.33 -26.50 39.77
C ALA A 255 6.28 -27.08 40.80
N ARG A 256 5.75 -27.79 41.83
CA ARG A 256 6.51 -28.44 42.87
C ARG A 256 7.49 -29.47 42.34
N ASN A 257 7.13 -30.19 41.27
CA ASN A 257 7.98 -31.19 40.63
C ASN A 257 9.12 -30.58 39.80
N LEU A 258 9.02 -29.32 39.42
CA LEU A 258 9.99 -28.62 38.58
C LEU A 258 10.86 -27.65 39.37
N GLN A 259 10.49 -27.33 40.61
CA GLN A 259 11.19 -26.33 41.45
C GLN A 259 12.69 -26.62 41.61
N SER A 260 13.07 -27.88 41.86
CA SER A 260 14.49 -28.27 41.99
C SER A 260 15.27 -28.08 40.69
N ALA A 261 14.67 -28.35 39.53
CA ALA A 261 15.30 -28.19 38.22
C ALA A 261 15.48 -26.70 37.88
N PHE A 262 14.46 -25.87 38.15
CA PHE A 262 14.57 -24.41 37.97
C PHE A 262 15.57 -23.75 38.95
N MET A 263 15.68 -24.24 40.19
CA MET A 263 16.72 -23.80 41.16
C MET A 263 18.12 -24.16 40.67
N ALA A 264 18.31 -25.38 40.14
CA ALA A 264 19.58 -25.79 39.55
C ALA A 264 19.95 -24.93 38.33
N LEU A 265 18.98 -24.64 37.44
CA LEU A 265 19.16 -23.76 36.30
C LEU A 265 19.53 -22.32 36.74
N SER A 266 18.85 -21.79 37.78
CA SER A 266 19.14 -20.48 38.33
C SER A 266 20.57 -20.41 38.89
N SER A 267 21.03 -21.45 39.61
CA SER A 267 22.37 -21.50 40.18
C SER A 267 23.46 -21.66 39.11
N GLU A 268 23.22 -22.45 38.08
CA GLU A 268 24.13 -22.59 36.92
C GLU A 268 24.29 -21.25 36.15
N TYR A 269 23.17 -20.55 35.96
CA TYR A 269 23.19 -19.23 35.32
C TYR A 269 23.91 -18.17 36.18
N ALA A 270 23.65 -18.11 37.47
CA ALA A 270 24.30 -17.21 38.42
C ALA A 270 25.81 -17.47 38.55
N SER A 271 26.26 -18.73 38.41
CA SER A 271 27.70 -19.11 38.47
C SER A 271 28.48 -18.80 37.16
N GLY A 272 27.85 -18.19 36.15
CA GLY A 272 28.50 -17.84 34.88
C GLY A 272 28.82 -19.04 33.95
N LYS A 273 28.55 -20.28 34.40
CA LYS A 273 28.77 -21.50 33.62
C LYS A 273 27.72 -21.69 32.50
N GLY A 274 26.63 -20.94 32.55
CA GLY A 274 25.55 -20.93 31.53
C GLY A 274 25.83 -20.02 30.32
N ASN A 275 26.83 -19.16 30.43
CA ASN A 275 27.28 -18.30 29.34
C ASN A 275 28.30 -19.02 28.44
N VAL A 276 27.93 -20.07 27.75
CA VAL A 276 28.66 -20.45 26.55
C VAL A 276 28.27 -19.44 25.50
N ALA A 277 29.24 -18.56 25.17
CA ALA A 277 29.14 -17.57 24.15
C ALA A 277 28.46 -18.17 22.91
N THR A 278 27.35 -17.60 22.50
CA THR A 278 26.98 -17.60 21.08
C THR A 278 28.15 -16.96 20.36
N ALA A 279 28.93 -17.76 19.62
CA ALA A 279 29.88 -17.22 18.64
C ALA A 279 29.15 -16.18 17.83
N PRO A 280 29.76 -15.00 17.60
CA PRO A 280 29.14 -14.05 16.68
C PRO A 280 28.95 -14.77 15.34
N VAL A 281 27.75 -14.73 14.83
CA VAL A 281 27.47 -15.09 13.44
C VAL A 281 28.41 -14.21 12.65
N LYS A 282 29.46 -14.81 12.06
CA LYS A 282 30.28 -14.13 11.06
C LYS A 282 29.30 -13.77 9.94
N GLU A 283 29.09 -12.50 9.72
CA GLU A 283 28.65 -12.00 8.45
C GLU A 283 29.64 -12.52 7.40
N GLU A 284 29.24 -13.50 6.65
CA GLU A 284 29.91 -13.85 5.38
C GLU A 284 29.58 -12.73 4.40
N THR A 285 30.53 -11.79 4.30
CA THR A 285 30.64 -10.91 3.14
C THR A 285 30.72 -11.77 1.89
N ALA A 286 29.90 -11.44 0.93
CA ALA A 286 29.90 -12.03 -0.40
C ALA A 286 31.31 -12.02 -1.03
N PRO A 287 31.67 -13.03 -1.82
CA PRO A 287 32.97 -13.07 -2.46
C PRO A 287 33.06 -12.03 -3.58
N ASP A 288 34.04 -11.15 -3.45
CA ASP A 288 34.50 -10.29 -4.53
C ASP A 288 35.07 -11.14 -5.69
N VAL A 289 34.59 -10.83 -6.88
CA VAL A 289 35.09 -11.42 -8.14
C VAL A 289 36.36 -10.71 -8.55
N ASP A 290 37.39 -11.51 -8.75
CA ASP A 290 38.72 -11.30 -9.37
C ASP A 290 38.97 -9.97 -10.09
N ALA A 291 40.00 -9.27 -9.65
CA ALA A 291 40.88 -8.49 -10.52
C ALA A 291 42.33 -8.76 -10.09
N ALA A 292 43.10 -9.25 -11.06
CA ALA A 292 44.52 -9.65 -10.98
C ALA A 292 45.46 -8.45 -10.71
N PRO A 293 46.72 -8.72 -10.30
CA PRO A 293 47.57 -7.79 -9.55
C PRO A 293 48.48 -6.92 -10.46
N VAL A 294 48.72 -5.70 -9.97
CA VAL A 294 49.88 -4.93 -10.43
C VAL A 294 50.72 -4.51 -9.22
N ALA A 295 52.00 -4.77 -9.33
CA ALA A 295 53.07 -4.73 -8.37
C ALA A 295 53.50 -3.32 -7.91
N GLU A 296 53.98 -3.31 -6.64
CA GLU A 296 55.18 -2.65 -6.13
C GLU A 296 55.45 -1.15 -6.38
N THR A 297 55.58 -0.34 -5.31
CA THR A 297 56.86 -0.01 -4.68
C THR A 297 56.74 1.05 -3.56
N ALA A 298 57.51 0.75 -2.50
CA ALA A 298 58.27 1.66 -1.64
C ALA A 298 57.54 2.44 -0.51
N GLN A 299 57.82 1.99 0.72
CA GLN A 299 58.00 2.73 1.98
C GLN A 299 59.21 3.75 1.87
N PRO A 300 59.61 4.56 2.91
CA PRO A 300 59.04 4.80 4.27
C PRO A 300 59.09 6.31 4.71
N GLU A 301 58.55 6.63 5.90
CA GLU A 301 59.15 7.40 7.01
C GLU A 301 58.04 8.02 7.87
N ALA A 302 58.07 7.73 9.07
CA ALA A 302 58.63 8.06 10.34
C ALA A 302 57.63 8.72 11.28
N ALA A 303 57.29 7.94 12.30
CA ALA A 303 57.24 8.19 13.72
C ALA A 303 56.68 9.54 14.28
N ALA A 304 55.64 9.41 15.07
CA ALA A 304 55.58 10.05 16.39
C ALA A 304 54.72 9.17 17.34
N ALA A 305 55.34 8.64 18.34
CA ALA A 305 54.71 7.89 19.44
C ALA A 305 53.88 8.85 20.30
N VAL A 306 52.66 8.45 20.55
CA VAL A 306 51.87 8.93 21.70
C VAL A 306 51.57 7.72 22.56
N GLU A 307 52.00 7.75 23.82
CA GLU A 307 51.82 6.73 24.84
C GLU A 307 50.35 6.32 25.00
N GLU A 308 50.08 5.05 24.78
CA GLU A 308 48.84 4.42 25.23
C GLU A 308 48.90 4.21 26.77
N ALA A 309 48.00 4.89 27.49
CA ALA A 309 47.65 4.53 28.82
C ALA A 309 46.94 3.16 28.81
N PRO A 310 47.16 2.27 29.80
CA PRO A 310 46.62 0.92 29.78
C PRO A 310 45.10 0.96 29.82
N ALA A 311 44.49 0.27 28.84
CA ALA A 311 43.04 0.06 28.79
C ALA A 311 42.56 -0.56 30.09
N LYS A 312 41.66 0.13 30.78
CA LYS A 312 40.87 -0.42 31.89
C LYS A 312 40.15 -1.67 31.38
N ALA A 313 40.30 -2.75 32.14
CA ALA A 313 39.47 -3.94 31.94
C ALA A 313 37.98 -3.55 31.88
N PRO A 314 37.15 -4.19 31.04
CA PRO A 314 35.75 -3.87 30.99
C PRO A 314 35.13 -4.09 32.38
N GLU A 315 34.58 -3.03 32.93
CA GLU A 315 33.77 -3.05 34.14
C GLU A 315 32.70 -4.13 33.99
N ALA A 316 32.65 -5.07 34.93
CA ALA A 316 31.64 -6.11 34.97
C ALA A 316 30.26 -5.43 34.89
N ALA A 317 29.43 -5.82 33.91
CA ALA A 317 28.04 -5.42 33.83
C ALA A 317 27.39 -5.62 35.21
N PRO A 318 26.48 -4.74 35.66
CA PRO A 318 25.81 -4.90 36.96
C PRO A 318 25.17 -6.28 37.01
N ALA A 319 25.39 -7.00 38.15
CA ALA A 319 24.89 -8.34 38.36
C ALA A 319 23.36 -8.35 38.15
N GLY A 320 22.90 -8.88 37.00
CA GLY A 320 21.49 -9.02 36.66
C GLY A 320 20.83 -9.95 37.69
N LYS A 321 19.54 -9.75 37.95
CA LYS A 321 18.71 -10.61 38.78
C LYS A 321 18.90 -12.09 38.39
N SER A 322 18.99 -13.00 39.32
CA SER A 322 19.01 -14.44 39.07
C SER A 322 17.65 -14.90 38.56
N LEU A 323 17.56 -16.03 37.82
CA LEU A 323 16.28 -16.58 37.36
C LEU A 323 15.29 -16.74 38.52
N ALA A 324 15.73 -17.20 39.68
CA ALA A 324 14.91 -17.33 40.87
C ALA A 324 14.34 -16.00 41.36
N GLU A 325 15.13 -14.93 41.33
CA GLU A 325 14.67 -13.58 41.70
C GLU A 325 13.68 -13.01 40.71
N MET A 326 13.80 -13.36 39.44
CA MET A 326 12.86 -12.90 38.40
C MET A 326 11.51 -13.61 38.50
N ILE A 327 11.44 -14.94 38.73
CA ILE A 327 10.20 -15.71 38.68
C ILE A 327 9.56 -15.99 40.03
N TRP A 328 10.30 -15.85 41.13
CA TRP A 328 9.82 -16.02 42.51
C TRP A 328 10.03 -14.76 43.34
N SER A 329 9.79 -13.60 42.71
CA SER A 329 9.93 -12.29 43.35
C SER A 329 8.95 -12.15 44.54
N ASN A 330 9.41 -11.51 45.59
CA ASN A 330 8.57 -11.07 46.71
C ASN A 330 7.96 -9.67 46.46
N ASP A 331 8.01 -9.19 45.25
CA ASP A 331 7.41 -7.92 44.89
C ASP A 331 5.92 -7.93 45.22
N MET A 332 5.43 -6.82 45.76
CA MET A 332 4.03 -6.68 46.15
C MET A 332 3.18 -6.27 44.91
N MET A 333 2.26 -7.13 44.55
CA MET A 333 1.27 -6.89 43.49
C MET A 333 0.01 -6.31 44.10
N THR A 334 -0.63 -5.38 43.43
CA THR A 334 -1.93 -4.83 43.81
C THR A 334 -3.04 -5.57 43.08
N LEU A 335 -3.88 -6.26 43.82
CA LEU A 335 -5.04 -6.99 43.30
C LEU A 335 -6.33 -6.32 43.74
N GLU A 336 -7.37 -6.44 42.94
CA GLU A 336 -8.70 -6.04 43.34
C GLU A 336 -9.33 -7.14 44.21
N GLY A 337 -9.56 -6.82 45.49
CA GLY A 337 -10.21 -7.75 46.40
C GLY A 337 -11.71 -7.91 46.10
N LYS A 338 -12.32 -9.00 46.58
CA LYS A 338 -13.77 -9.28 46.43
C LYS A 338 -14.70 -8.15 46.89
N ASP A 339 -14.21 -7.27 47.73
CA ASP A 339 -14.94 -6.12 48.28
C ASP A 339 -14.63 -4.80 47.55
N GLY A 340 -13.96 -4.86 46.37
CA GLY A 340 -13.53 -3.68 45.58
C GLY A 340 -12.39 -2.88 46.25
N LYS A 341 -11.73 -3.44 47.28
CA LYS A 341 -10.58 -2.82 47.94
C LYS A 341 -9.29 -3.40 47.37
N ASP A 342 -8.32 -2.55 47.17
CA ASP A 342 -6.99 -2.96 46.70
C ASP A 342 -6.28 -3.78 47.80
N VAL A 343 -5.88 -5.00 47.49
CA VAL A 343 -5.14 -5.90 48.37
C VAL A 343 -3.72 -6.08 47.81
N GLN A 344 -2.72 -5.87 48.64
CA GLN A 344 -1.34 -6.15 48.29
C GLN A 344 -0.94 -7.57 48.63
N VAL A 345 -0.48 -8.33 47.64
CA VAL A 345 -0.09 -9.73 47.74
C VAL A 345 1.27 -9.93 47.10
N PRO A 346 2.22 -10.69 47.75
CA PRO A 346 3.51 -10.99 47.16
C PRO A 346 3.33 -11.90 45.92
N ALA A 347 4.05 -11.62 44.84
CA ALA A 347 3.98 -12.38 43.59
C ALA A 347 4.23 -13.89 43.78
N ALA A 348 5.12 -14.25 44.69
CA ALA A 348 5.42 -15.64 45.05
C ALA A 348 4.18 -16.43 45.53
N GLN A 349 3.14 -15.79 46.03
CA GLN A 349 1.91 -16.46 46.50
C GLN A 349 1.08 -17.08 45.35
N TYR A 350 1.30 -16.60 44.11
CA TYR A 350 0.62 -17.12 42.91
C TYR A 350 1.34 -18.33 42.28
N VAL A 351 2.47 -18.73 42.83
CA VAL A 351 3.23 -19.92 42.40
C VAL A 351 2.61 -21.17 42.97
N GLY A 352 2.23 -22.09 42.11
CA GLY A 352 1.62 -23.37 42.49
C GLY A 352 0.76 -23.98 41.40
N GLY A 353 0.46 -25.28 41.54
CA GLY A 353 -0.22 -25.98 40.43
C GLY A 353 0.59 -25.96 39.15
N ALA A 354 0.03 -25.49 38.08
CA ALA A 354 0.70 -25.35 36.78
C ALA A 354 1.60 -24.09 36.68
N CYS A 355 1.43 -23.10 37.57
CA CYS A 355 2.20 -21.85 37.55
C CYS A 355 3.56 -22.06 38.25
N ILE A 356 4.65 -22.01 37.48
CA ILE A 356 6.04 -22.17 38.01
C ILE A 356 6.51 -20.90 38.71
N GLY A 357 6.11 -19.73 38.19
CA GLY A 357 6.57 -18.44 38.69
C GLY A 357 5.75 -17.28 38.15
N VAL A 358 5.96 -16.10 38.70
CA VAL A 358 5.35 -14.84 38.27
C VAL A 358 6.48 -13.84 38.10
N ALA A 359 6.56 -13.24 36.91
CA ALA A 359 7.61 -12.27 36.60
C ALA A 359 7.02 -10.94 36.14
N ASN A 360 7.75 -9.87 36.35
CA ASN A 360 7.46 -8.56 35.78
C ASN A 360 7.65 -8.62 34.27
N GLU A 361 6.87 -7.87 33.52
CA GLU A 361 6.93 -7.77 32.06
C GLU A 361 8.37 -7.51 31.57
N SER A 362 9.10 -6.60 32.24
CA SER A 362 10.48 -6.26 31.89
C SER A 362 11.46 -7.44 32.00
N ASP A 363 11.16 -8.44 32.85
CA ASP A 363 12.02 -9.58 33.12
C ASP A 363 11.67 -10.80 32.20
N THR A 364 10.51 -10.80 31.54
CA THR A 364 10.02 -11.95 30.74
C THR A 364 10.96 -12.34 29.61
N ALA A 365 11.55 -11.35 28.91
CA ALA A 365 12.52 -11.58 27.85
C ALA A 365 13.80 -12.27 28.35
N ALA A 366 14.28 -11.88 29.54
CA ALA A 366 15.45 -12.49 30.19
C ALA A 366 15.15 -13.92 30.60
N VAL A 367 13.99 -14.17 31.21
CA VAL A 367 13.52 -15.50 31.60
C VAL A 367 13.41 -16.42 30.40
N ASN A 368 12.81 -15.94 29.28
CA ASN A 368 12.70 -16.71 28.04
C ASN A 368 14.08 -17.12 27.49
N ARG A 369 15.06 -16.21 27.51
CA ARG A 369 16.43 -16.48 27.06
C ARG A 369 17.07 -17.59 27.90
N ILE A 370 16.88 -17.58 29.22
CA ILE A 370 17.42 -18.57 30.14
C ILE A 370 16.76 -19.94 29.89
N ILE A 371 15.44 -19.99 29.78
CA ILE A 371 14.69 -21.24 29.57
C ILE A 371 15.01 -21.87 28.17
N ARG A 372 15.38 -21.08 27.17
CA ARG A 372 15.82 -21.58 25.87
C ARG A 372 17.30 -21.92 25.77
N SER A 373 18.08 -21.71 26.84
CA SER A 373 19.53 -21.94 26.86
C SER A 373 19.89 -23.43 26.74
N ALA A 374 21.15 -23.72 26.37
CA ALA A 374 21.67 -25.08 26.36
C ALA A 374 21.67 -25.74 27.75
N ALA A 375 21.83 -24.96 28.82
CA ALA A 375 21.73 -25.43 30.19
C ALA A 375 20.30 -25.88 30.54
N ALA A 376 19.32 -25.10 30.16
CA ALA A 376 17.90 -25.47 30.33
C ALA A 376 17.54 -26.78 29.61
N LYS A 377 18.01 -26.99 28.38
CA LYS A 377 17.78 -28.25 27.61
C LYS A 377 18.39 -29.50 28.30
N ARG A 378 19.38 -29.34 29.18
CA ARG A 378 19.98 -30.44 29.94
C ARG A 378 19.30 -30.69 31.29
N LEU A 379 18.79 -29.63 31.92
CA LEU A 379 18.26 -29.67 33.28
C LEU A 379 16.76 -29.87 33.36
N LEU A 380 16.04 -29.40 32.33
CA LEU A 380 14.58 -29.45 32.28
C LEU A 380 14.10 -30.70 31.49
N PRO A 381 12.91 -31.19 31.78
CA PRO A 381 12.29 -32.28 30.98
C PRO A 381 12.17 -31.93 29.50
N THR A 382 12.41 -32.89 28.62
CA THR A 382 12.37 -32.71 27.17
C THR A 382 10.96 -32.43 26.61
N ASP A 383 9.94 -32.82 27.38
CA ASP A 383 8.51 -32.61 27.06
C ASP A 383 7.93 -31.37 27.78
N LEU A 384 8.77 -30.57 28.43
CA LEU A 384 8.35 -29.30 29.05
C LEU A 384 8.33 -28.15 28.03
N LYS A 385 7.18 -27.47 27.96
CA LYS A 385 7.01 -26.18 27.27
C LYS A 385 6.55 -25.15 28.30
N CYS A 386 7.19 -23.99 28.36
CA CYS A 386 6.81 -22.91 29.26
C CYS A 386 6.15 -21.78 28.42
N CYS A 387 4.96 -21.36 28.84
CA CYS A 387 4.23 -20.28 28.20
C CYS A 387 3.75 -19.27 29.24
N TRP A 388 3.67 -18.00 28.85
CA TRP A 388 3.18 -16.92 29.70
C TRP A 388 1.66 -16.80 29.63
N SER A 389 1.04 -16.29 30.73
CA SER A 389 -0.37 -15.93 30.73
C SER A 389 -0.61 -14.72 29.78
N VAL A 390 -1.75 -14.67 29.10
CA VAL A 390 -2.12 -13.58 28.20
C VAL A 390 -2.33 -12.25 28.92
N LYS A 391 -2.77 -12.32 30.18
CA LYS A 391 -3.01 -11.14 31.03
C LYS A 391 -2.13 -11.18 32.27
N GLY A 392 -1.71 -9.99 32.69
CA GLY A 392 -1.08 -9.81 34.01
C GLY A 392 -2.07 -10.13 35.13
N VAL A 393 -1.58 -10.62 36.23
CA VAL A 393 -2.37 -11.01 37.41
C VAL A 393 -2.75 -9.82 38.26
N ASP A 394 -1.94 -8.77 38.23
CA ASP A 394 -2.13 -7.55 39.00
C ASP A 394 -3.09 -6.54 38.31
N LYS A 395 -3.60 -5.59 39.10
CA LYS A 395 -4.51 -4.53 38.62
C LYS A 395 -3.90 -3.64 37.50
N LYS A 396 -2.56 -3.55 37.47
CA LYS A 396 -1.81 -2.78 36.47
C LYS A 396 -1.47 -3.61 35.23
N GLY A 397 -1.65 -4.95 35.26
CA GLY A 397 -1.34 -5.84 34.16
C GLY A 397 0.16 -6.05 33.91
N VAL A 398 1.03 -5.83 34.90
CA VAL A 398 2.50 -5.82 34.76
C VAL A 398 3.14 -7.15 35.12
N TYR A 399 2.46 -8.02 35.89
CA TYR A 399 3.00 -9.29 36.39
C TYR A 399 2.33 -10.48 35.70
N PHE A 400 3.10 -11.29 34.97
CA PHE A 400 2.62 -12.42 34.17
C PHE A 400 3.00 -13.77 34.82
N GLN A 401 2.10 -14.76 34.67
CA GLN A 401 2.31 -16.11 35.16
C GLN A 401 3.05 -16.95 34.11
N LEU A 402 4.11 -17.65 34.55
CA LEU A 402 4.81 -18.66 33.76
C LEU A 402 4.21 -20.03 34.02
N VAL A 403 3.59 -20.64 33.03
CA VAL A 403 2.86 -21.91 33.15
C VAL A 403 3.66 -23.06 32.53
N ALA A 404 3.76 -24.18 33.24
CA ALA A 404 4.43 -25.40 32.80
C ALA A 404 3.50 -26.33 32.05
N LEU A 405 3.71 -26.44 30.76
CA LEU A 405 2.93 -27.27 29.85
C LEU A 405 3.67 -28.59 29.57
N ARG A 406 2.94 -29.67 29.44
CA ARG A 406 3.47 -30.95 29.05
C ARG A 406 3.13 -31.28 27.61
N THR A 407 4.14 -31.41 26.76
CA THR A 407 3.97 -31.76 25.35
C THR A 407 3.93 -33.28 25.12
N SER A 408 3.29 -33.71 24.06
CA SER A 408 3.33 -35.09 23.57
C SER A 408 4.09 -35.10 22.24
N ASN A 409 5.32 -35.64 22.23
CA ASN A 409 6.21 -35.58 21.06
C ASN A 409 6.50 -34.14 20.52
N GLY A 410 6.52 -33.15 21.42
CA GLY A 410 6.73 -31.74 21.07
C GLY A 410 5.45 -31.02 20.65
N GLU A 411 4.31 -31.69 20.60
CA GLU A 411 3.01 -31.12 20.21
C GLU A 411 2.03 -31.04 21.38
N ALA A 412 0.92 -30.32 21.18
CA ALA A 412 -0.18 -30.28 22.14
C ALA A 412 -0.89 -31.64 22.25
N ALA A 413 -1.50 -31.88 23.39
CA ALA A 413 -2.33 -33.10 23.57
C ALA A 413 -3.59 -33.08 22.70
N LEU A 414 -4.09 -31.87 22.39
CA LEU A 414 -5.16 -31.58 21.44
C LEU A 414 -4.89 -30.21 20.82
N GLY A 415 -4.82 -30.10 19.50
CA GLY A 415 -4.49 -28.84 18.84
C GLY A 415 -4.72 -28.92 17.32
N ASP A 416 -5.98 -29.10 16.89
CA ASP A 416 -6.36 -29.06 15.48
C ASP A 416 -6.96 -27.70 15.11
N ALA A 417 -6.71 -27.20 13.90
CA ALA A 417 -7.15 -25.90 13.44
C ALA A 417 -8.69 -25.75 13.36
N ASP A 418 -9.40 -26.83 13.11
CA ASP A 418 -10.86 -26.84 12.88
C ASP A 418 -11.62 -27.56 13.99
N MET A 419 -11.13 -27.55 15.25
CA MET A 419 -11.74 -28.31 16.32
C MET A 419 -13.00 -27.66 16.93
N ILE A 420 -13.24 -26.38 16.70
CA ILE A 420 -14.35 -25.62 17.28
C ILE A 420 -15.46 -25.44 16.26
N ASP A 421 -16.64 -25.98 16.55
CA ASP A 421 -17.83 -25.82 15.72
C ASP A 421 -18.53 -24.46 15.99
N ASN A 422 -18.56 -24.05 17.27
CA ASN A 422 -19.20 -22.79 17.67
C ASN A 422 -18.59 -22.24 18.94
N ALA A 423 -18.54 -20.91 19.04
CA ALA A 423 -18.19 -20.22 20.26
C ALA A 423 -19.13 -19.03 20.50
N SER A 424 -19.35 -18.66 21.77
CA SER A 424 -20.18 -17.52 22.17
C SER A 424 -19.60 -16.83 23.41
N ALA A 425 -19.71 -15.51 23.46
CA ALA A 425 -19.35 -14.75 24.65
C ALA A 425 -20.56 -14.71 25.61
N GLU A 426 -20.41 -15.18 26.84
CA GLU A 426 -21.45 -15.24 27.84
C GLU A 426 -21.03 -14.47 29.09
N LEU A 427 -21.94 -13.68 29.64
CA LEU A 427 -21.72 -12.96 30.90
C LEU A 427 -21.85 -13.92 32.08
N ASN A 428 -20.75 -14.15 32.80
CA ASN A 428 -20.81 -14.89 34.05
C ASN A 428 -21.40 -14.01 35.16
N GLN A 429 -22.61 -14.37 35.59
CA GLN A 429 -23.37 -13.59 36.59
C GLN A 429 -22.70 -13.59 37.98
N PHE A 430 -21.79 -14.54 38.26
CA PHE A 430 -21.12 -14.64 39.55
C PHE A 430 -19.87 -13.78 39.64
N SER A 431 -19.11 -13.71 38.52
CA SER A 431 -17.85 -12.93 38.45
C SER A 431 -18.04 -11.54 37.86
N GLY A 432 -19.16 -11.30 37.14
CA GLY A 432 -19.37 -10.03 36.39
C GLY A 432 -18.48 -9.88 35.16
N SER A 433 -17.66 -10.88 34.83
CA SER A 433 -16.77 -10.90 33.64
C SER A 433 -17.36 -11.75 32.52
N TYR A 434 -16.91 -11.52 31.30
CA TYR A 434 -17.29 -12.38 30.17
C TYR A 434 -16.40 -13.62 30.12
N GLU A 435 -17.01 -14.75 29.77
CA GLU A 435 -16.34 -15.99 29.45
C GLU A 435 -16.76 -16.48 28.06
N ILE A 436 -15.88 -17.26 27.41
CA ILE A 436 -16.13 -17.77 26.06
C ILE A 436 -16.57 -19.21 26.17
N SER A 437 -17.85 -19.47 25.93
CA SER A 437 -18.38 -20.81 25.80
C SER A 437 -18.08 -21.34 24.40
N MET A 438 -17.53 -22.56 24.29
CA MET A 438 -17.18 -23.19 23.03
C MET A 438 -17.71 -24.63 22.96
N THR A 439 -18.02 -25.05 21.73
CA THR A 439 -18.44 -26.41 21.39
C THR A 439 -17.50 -26.99 20.37
N MET A 440 -16.92 -28.14 20.65
CA MET A 440 -15.98 -28.84 19.77
C MET A 440 -16.72 -29.77 18.80
N ASN A 441 -16.09 -30.02 17.65
CA ASN A 441 -16.56 -31.09 16.74
C ASN A 441 -16.41 -32.47 17.35
N ASN A 442 -17.01 -33.51 16.74
CA ASN A 442 -17.09 -34.86 17.32
C ASN A 442 -15.72 -35.51 17.55
N ASP A 443 -14.74 -35.26 16.64
CA ASP A 443 -13.40 -35.85 16.75
C ASP A 443 -12.60 -35.16 17.90
N ALA A 444 -12.65 -33.86 17.97
CA ALA A 444 -12.03 -33.08 19.05
C ALA A 444 -12.69 -33.37 20.39
N ALA A 445 -14.02 -33.49 20.44
CA ALA A 445 -14.77 -33.88 21.66
C ALA A 445 -14.32 -35.23 22.21
N SER A 446 -14.06 -36.20 21.35
CA SER A 446 -13.58 -37.55 21.75
C SER A 446 -12.16 -37.48 22.35
N LYS A 447 -11.26 -36.71 21.72
CA LYS A 447 -9.89 -36.49 22.21
C LYS A 447 -9.90 -35.67 23.52
N TRP A 448 -10.79 -34.67 23.61
CA TRP A 448 -10.99 -33.86 24.79
C TRP A 448 -11.52 -34.66 26.00
N ALA A 449 -12.50 -35.55 25.78
CA ALA A 449 -13.00 -36.46 26.78
C ALA A 449 -11.90 -37.34 27.36
N LYS A 450 -11.01 -37.85 26.51
CA LYS A 450 -9.83 -38.59 26.93
C LYS A 450 -8.86 -37.75 27.73
N LEU A 451 -8.47 -36.58 27.22
CA LEU A 451 -7.53 -35.67 27.89
C LEU A 451 -8.03 -35.27 29.29
N THR A 452 -9.32 -34.88 29.40
CA THR A 452 -9.91 -34.50 30.68
C THR A 452 -10.05 -35.69 31.63
N ARG A 453 -10.37 -36.88 31.16
CA ARG A 453 -10.43 -38.14 31.97
C ARG A 453 -9.04 -38.48 32.55
N ASP A 454 -7.97 -38.36 31.74
CA ASP A 454 -6.60 -38.71 32.15
C ASP A 454 -6.00 -37.65 33.12
N ASN A 455 -6.63 -36.47 33.25
CA ASN A 455 -6.18 -35.35 34.06
C ASN A 455 -7.18 -34.92 35.15
N ILE A 456 -8.09 -35.80 35.60
CA ILE A 456 -9.02 -35.47 36.70
C ILE A 456 -8.19 -35.10 37.97
N GLY A 457 -8.55 -34.02 38.61
CA GLY A 457 -7.83 -33.44 39.76
C GLY A 457 -6.56 -32.67 39.41
N LYS A 458 -6.17 -32.60 38.11
CA LYS A 458 -5.02 -31.83 37.64
C LYS A 458 -5.51 -30.67 36.78
N GLN A 459 -4.63 -29.74 36.49
CA GLN A 459 -4.92 -28.60 35.61
C GLN A 459 -4.65 -28.97 34.16
N VAL A 460 -5.48 -28.42 33.26
CA VAL A 460 -5.31 -28.47 31.80
C VAL A 460 -5.27 -27.03 31.29
N ALA A 461 -4.21 -26.69 30.58
CA ALA A 461 -4.04 -25.36 30.06
C ALA A 461 -4.70 -25.22 28.67
N ILE A 462 -5.37 -24.09 28.48
CA ILE A 462 -5.93 -23.62 27.22
C ILE A 462 -4.98 -22.55 26.69
N VAL A 463 -4.35 -22.85 25.58
CA VAL A 463 -3.30 -22.04 24.96
C VAL A 463 -3.76 -21.61 23.58
N LEU A 464 -3.59 -20.36 23.25
CA LEU A 464 -3.81 -19.82 21.91
C LEU A 464 -2.57 -19.04 21.51
N ASP A 465 -1.94 -19.45 20.40
CA ASP A 465 -0.73 -18.80 19.87
C ASP A 465 0.40 -18.66 20.92
N ASP A 466 0.73 -19.76 21.60
CA ASP A 466 1.75 -19.83 22.65
C ASP A 466 1.49 -18.98 23.92
N GLN A 467 0.28 -18.43 24.06
CA GLN A 467 -0.16 -17.70 25.25
C GLN A 467 -1.20 -18.47 26.04
N VAL A 468 -1.06 -18.54 27.35
CA VAL A 468 -2.01 -19.26 28.21
C VAL A 468 -3.18 -18.36 28.58
N TYR A 469 -4.38 -18.70 28.12
CA TYR A 469 -5.62 -17.98 28.43
C TYR A 469 -6.21 -18.41 29.76
N SER A 470 -6.23 -19.73 30.01
CA SER A 470 -6.66 -20.27 31.30
C SER A 470 -6.08 -21.67 31.55
N PHE A 471 -6.01 -22.08 32.78
CA PHE A 471 -5.53 -23.44 33.18
C PHE A 471 -6.37 -24.00 34.34
N PRO A 472 -7.70 -24.27 34.08
CA PRO A 472 -8.61 -24.75 35.09
C PRO A 472 -8.27 -26.16 35.56
N THR A 473 -8.67 -26.48 36.80
CA THR A 473 -8.62 -27.85 37.31
C THR A 473 -9.78 -28.66 36.76
N VAL A 474 -9.47 -29.84 36.26
CA VAL A 474 -10.46 -30.78 35.74
C VAL A 474 -11.17 -31.49 36.88
N ASN A 475 -12.45 -31.19 37.09
CA ASN A 475 -13.23 -31.86 38.16
C ASN A 475 -13.78 -33.22 37.69
N THR A 476 -14.26 -33.31 36.45
CA THR A 476 -14.84 -34.54 35.84
C THR A 476 -14.47 -34.60 34.35
N ALA A 477 -14.54 -35.81 33.77
CA ALA A 477 -14.35 -35.96 32.33
C ALA A 477 -15.46 -35.19 31.58
N ILE A 478 -15.09 -34.49 30.49
CA ILE A 478 -16.00 -33.67 29.68
C ILE A 478 -16.30 -34.43 28.38
N GLU A 479 -17.38 -35.22 28.38
CA GLU A 479 -17.69 -36.11 27.22
C GLU A 479 -18.43 -35.40 26.07
N GLY A 480 -19.06 -34.26 26.33
CA GLY A 480 -19.89 -33.54 25.35
C GLY A 480 -19.15 -32.49 24.53
N GLY A 481 -17.82 -32.33 24.67
CA GLY A 481 -17.02 -31.33 23.92
C GLY A 481 -17.37 -29.86 24.20
N ARG A 482 -18.17 -29.58 25.23
CA ARG A 482 -18.47 -28.20 25.67
C ARG A 482 -17.51 -27.78 26.75
N SER A 483 -16.90 -26.63 26.54
CA SER A 483 -15.94 -26.05 27.50
C SER A 483 -16.03 -24.53 27.49
N SER A 484 -15.59 -23.89 28.56
CA SER A 484 -15.47 -22.43 28.60
C SER A 484 -14.06 -21.98 28.89
N ILE A 485 -13.66 -20.90 28.21
CA ILE A 485 -12.43 -20.18 28.49
C ILE A 485 -12.79 -19.08 29.46
N THR A 486 -12.31 -19.21 30.70
CA THR A 486 -12.54 -18.25 31.77
C THR A 486 -11.38 -17.27 31.85
N GLY A 487 -11.70 -15.99 32.03
CA GLY A 487 -10.73 -14.92 32.17
C GLY A 487 -11.44 -13.62 32.53
N ASN A 488 -10.70 -12.60 32.89
CA ASN A 488 -11.30 -11.28 33.14
C ASN A 488 -11.42 -10.52 31.80
N PHE A 489 -12.31 -10.99 30.90
CA PHE A 489 -12.48 -10.42 29.57
C PHE A 489 -13.49 -9.27 29.60
N THR A 490 -13.17 -8.20 28.87
CA THR A 490 -14.15 -7.19 28.45
C THR A 490 -15.09 -7.77 27.38
N VAL A 491 -16.20 -7.07 27.10
CA VAL A 491 -17.15 -7.47 26.05
C VAL A 491 -16.45 -7.56 24.68
N GLU A 492 -15.63 -6.57 24.39
CA GLU A 492 -14.89 -6.45 23.14
C GLU A 492 -13.87 -7.58 22.98
N GLU A 493 -13.05 -7.83 24.00
CA GLU A 493 -12.07 -8.93 24.00
C GLU A 493 -12.71 -10.31 23.87
N ALA A 494 -13.84 -10.53 24.56
CA ALA A 494 -14.55 -11.79 24.45
C ALA A 494 -15.12 -12.01 23.03
N ASN A 495 -15.69 -10.98 22.43
CA ASN A 495 -16.20 -11.04 21.05
C ASN A 495 -15.07 -11.23 20.02
N ASP A 496 -13.94 -10.56 20.19
CA ASP A 496 -12.78 -10.73 19.30
C ASP A 496 -12.26 -12.16 19.37
N LEU A 497 -12.15 -12.73 20.58
CA LEU A 497 -11.72 -14.12 20.76
C LEU A 497 -12.73 -15.14 20.18
N VAL A 498 -14.03 -14.87 20.32
CA VAL A 498 -15.08 -15.66 19.67
C VAL A 498 -14.95 -15.62 18.15
N ASN A 499 -14.70 -14.43 17.57
CA ASN A 499 -14.49 -14.27 16.13
C ASN A 499 -13.28 -15.04 15.63
N VAL A 500 -12.20 -15.02 16.38
CA VAL A 500 -10.96 -15.74 16.08
C VAL A 500 -11.19 -17.27 16.15
N LEU A 501 -11.84 -17.75 17.19
CA LEU A 501 -12.09 -19.20 17.40
C LEU A 501 -13.08 -19.78 16.38
N THR A 502 -14.15 -19.04 16.08
CA THR A 502 -15.15 -19.50 15.09
C THR A 502 -14.71 -19.33 13.64
N GLY A 503 -13.74 -18.43 13.37
CA GLY A 503 -13.13 -18.27 12.05
C GLY A 503 -12.19 -19.42 11.68
N GLY A 504 -11.74 -20.21 12.65
CA GLY A 504 -10.79 -21.31 12.47
C GLY A 504 -9.32 -20.88 12.48
N GLY A 505 -8.43 -21.85 12.64
CA GLY A 505 -6.98 -21.66 12.69
C GLY A 505 -6.35 -21.52 11.30
N MET A 506 -5.31 -20.68 11.19
CA MET A 506 -4.46 -20.61 10.00
C MET A 506 -3.39 -21.68 10.01
N SER A 507 -3.12 -22.26 8.84
CA SER A 507 -2.11 -23.33 8.68
C SER A 507 -0.67 -22.83 8.83
N ALA A 508 -0.45 -21.49 8.76
CA ALA A 508 0.87 -20.87 8.84
C ALA A 508 0.78 -19.50 9.49
N GLY A 509 1.88 -19.04 10.08
CA GLY A 509 2.02 -17.69 10.61
C GLY A 509 1.89 -16.63 9.53
N VAL A 510 1.38 -15.47 9.92
CA VAL A 510 1.24 -14.29 9.07
C VAL A 510 2.08 -13.16 9.66
N SER A 511 2.90 -12.54 8.83
CA SER A 511 3.68 -11.37 9.19
C SER A 511 3.26 -10.15 8.36
N ILE A 512 3.29 -8.99 8.97
CA ILE A 512 3.07 -7.71 8.30
C ILE A 512 4.41 -7.29 7.66
N VAL A 513 4.41 -7.10 6.34
CA VAL A 513 5.60 -6.68 5.59
C VAL A 513 5.53 -5.23 5.13
N SER A 514 4.34 -4.66 5.11
CA SER A 514 4.11 -3.24 4.84
C SER A 514 2.77 -2.84 5.41
N HIS A 515 2.69 -1.65 5.97
CA HIS A 515 1.41 -1.04 6.34
C HIS A 515 1.42 0.46 6.07
N THR A 516 0.23 0.99 5.86
CA THR A 516 -0.03 2.43 5.74
C THR A 516 -1.30 2.72 6.51
N GLU A 517 -1.25 3.65 7.44
CA GLU A 517 -2.39 4.11 8.23
C GLU A 517 -2.59 5.60 8.00
N ILE A 518 -3.81 5.98 7.70
CA ILE A 518 -4.19 7.36 7.41
C ILE A 518 -5.34 7.74 8.32
N GLY A 519 -5.15 8.79 9.11
CA GLY A 519 -6.19 9.32 9.98
C GLY A 519 -7.38 9.89 9.18
N PRO A 520 -8.61 9.85 9.71
CA PRO A 520 -9.82 10.31 9.00
C PRO A 520 -9.78 11.77 8.59
N SER A 521 -9.15 12.62 9.38
CA SER A 521 -9.03 14.07 9.11
C SER A 521 -8.19 14.38 7.87
N LEU A 522 -7.08 13.66 7.69
CA LEU A 522 -6.25 13.77 6.49
C LEU A 522 -7.04 13.38 5.24
N GLY A 523 -7.84 12.32 5.31
CA GLY A 523 -8.70 11.91 4.21
C GLY A 523 -9.74 12.97 3.86
N GLN A 524 -10.41 13.56 4.83
CA GLN A 524 -11.42 14.60 4.59
C GLN A 524 -10.85 15.88 3.99
N GLN A 525 -9.73 16.37 4.51
CA GLN A 525 -9.03 17.53 3.94
C GLN A 525 -8.60 17.28 2.48
N ALA A 526 -8.07 16.08 2.21
CA ALA A 526 -7.69 15.69 0.85
C ALA A 526 -8.89 15.62 -0.10
N ILE A 527 -10.05 15.13 0.35
CA ILE A 527 -11.31 15.14 -0.42
C ILE A 527 -11.73 16.56 -0.76
N GLU A 528 -11.81 17.45 0.24
CA GLU A 528 -12.25 18.83 0.03
C GLU A 528 -11.31 19.57 -0.93
N ALA A 529 -9.99 19.50 -0.71
CA ALA A 529 -9.00 20.09 -1.60
C ALA A 529 -9.10 19.49 -3.02
N GLY A 530 -9.23 18.18 -3.14
CA GLY A 530 -9.38 17.48 -4.40
C GLY A 530 -10.65 17.88 -5.17
N ILE A 531 -11.81 17.95 -4.52
CA ILE A 531 -13.08 18.33 -5.15
C ILE A 531 -13.06 19.81 -5.59
N TRP A 532 -12.60 20.72 -4.73
CA TRP A 532 -12.54 22.14 -5.08
C TRP A 532 -11.55 22.40 -6.22
N SER A 533 -10.37 21.78 -6.19
CA SER A 533 -9.41 21.90 -7.29
C SER A 533 -9.98 21.37 -8.60
N PHE A 534 -10.70 20.25 -8.55
CA PHE A 534 -11.41 19.68 -9.70
C PHE A 534 -12.47 20.61 -10.29
N VAL A 535 -13.37 21.15 -9.46
CA VAL A 535 -14.45 22.05 -9.90
C VAL A 535 -13.87 23.33 -10.52
N ILE A 536 -12.87 23.91 -9.88
CA ILE A 536 -12.21 25.13 -10.40
C ILE A 536 -11.52 24.84 -11.74
N ALA A 537 -10.77 23.73 -11.84
CA ALA A 537 -10.11 23.31 -13.08
C ALA A 537 -11.11 23.10 -14.22
N LEU A 538 -12.23 22.43 -13.93
CA LEU A 538 -13.31 22.20 -14.90
C LEU A 538 -13.91 23.52 -15.40
N ILE A 539 -14.25 24.44 -14.51
CA ILE A 539 -14.83 25.76 -14.87
C ILE A 539 -13.84 26.55 -15.71
N LEU A 540 -12.56 26.61 -15.31
CA LEU A 540 -11.53 27.35 -16.05
C LEU A 540 -11.31 26.75 -17.45
N LEU A 541 -11.32 25.42 -17.56
CA LEU A 541 -11.22 24.75 -18.86
C LEU A 541 -12.41 25.03 -19.76
N MET A 542 -13.64 25.06 -19.21
CA MET A 542 -14.85 25.42 -19.95
C MET A 542 -14.80 26.87 -20.45
N ILE A 543 -14.36 27.80 -19.61
CA ILE A 543 -14.17 29.22 -20.00
C ILE A 543 -13.10 29.36 -21.07
N TYR A 544 -11.97 28.64 -20.94
CA TYR A 544 -10.91 28.64 -21.94
C TYR A 544 -11.43 28.18 -23.31
N MET A 545 -12.20 27.09 -23.36
CA MET A 545 -12.78 26.60 -24.59
C MET A 545 -13.72 27.63 -25.27
N ILE A 546 -14.57 28.32 -24.49
CA ILE A 546 -15.47 29.38 -24.98
C ILE A 546 -14.65 30.56 -25.53
N SER A 547 -13.61 30.96 -24.82
CA SER A 547 -12.75 32.09 -25.21
C SER A 547 -12.01 31.82 -26.53
N PHE A 548 -11.68 30.59 -26.84
CA PHE A 548 -10.89 30.22 -28.01
C PHE A 548 -11.73 29.82 -29.23
N TYR A 549 -12.74 28.96 -29.06
CA TYR A 549 -13.51 28.37 -30.15
C TYR A 549 -14.88 29.02 -30.38
N GLY A 550 -15.24 30.00 -29.55
CA GLY A 550 -16.54 30.64 -29.57
C GLY A 550 -17.63 29.81 -28.92
N PHE A 551 -18.79 30.42 -28.66
CA PHE A 551 -19.80 29.87 -27.76
C PHE A 551 -20.37 28.52 -28.23
N ALA A 552 -20.80 28.39 -29.47
CA ALA A 552 -21.51 27.19 -29.93
C ALA A 552 -20.62 25.94 -30.05
N PRO A 553 -19.40 25.98 -30.68
CA PRO A 553 -18.52 24.82 -30.70
C PRO A 553 -18.01 24.47 -29.29
N ALA A 554 -17.69 25.48 -28.46
CA ALA A 554 -17.23 25.26 -27.10
C ALA A 554 -18.29 24.61 -26.21
N MET A 555 -19.57 24.99 -26.33
CA MET A 555 -20.66 24.36 -25.59
C MET A 555 -20.82 22.88 -25.92
N VAL A 556 -20.59 22.47 -27.19
CA VAL A 556 -20.59 21.05 -27.54
C VAL A 556 -19.40 20.32 -26.92
N ALA A 557 -18.22 20.91 -26.94
CA ALA A 557 -17.04 20.33 -26.28
C ALA A 557 -17.22 20.24 -24.74
N ASN A 558 -17.75 21.30 -24.14
CA ASN A 558 -18.02 21.33 -22.68
C ASN A 558 -19.09 20.29 -22.27
N MET A 559 -20.12 20.11 -23.09
CA MET A 559 -21.10 19.03 -22.89
C MET A 559 -20.44 17.66 -22.96
N CYS A 560 -19.56 17.42 -23.95
CA CYS A 560 -18.81 16.17 -24.04
C CYS A 560 -17.90 15.94 -22.83
N LEU A 561 -17.33 17.02 -22.29
CA LEU A 561 -16.49 16.98 -21.09
C LEU A 561 -17.29 16.53 -19.87
N VAL A 562 -18.46 17.14 -19.64
CA VAL A 562 -19.37 16.76 -18.54
C VAL A 562 -19.88 15.32 -18.72
N LEU A 563 -20.22 14.91 -19.95
CA LEU A 563 -20.62 13.53 -20.24
C LEU A 563 -19.47 12.53 -20.05
N ASN A 564 -18.25 12.90 -20.38
CA ASN A 564 -17.06 12.07 -20.10
C ASN A 564 -16.93 11.79 -18.61
N LEU A 565 -17.01 12.83 -17.77
CA LEU A 565 -17.00 12.70 -16.33
C LEU A 565 -18.12 11.78 -15.83
N PHE A 566 -19.35 12.04 -16.28
CA PHE A 566 -20.51 11.25 -15.90
C PHE A 566 -20.36 9.76 -16.25
N PHE A 567 -19.89 9.45 -17.47
CA PHE A 567 -19.63 8.08 -17.87
C PHE A 567 -18.48 7.44 -17.11
N THR A 568 -17.40 8.18 -16.86
CA THR A 568 -16.27 7.68 -16.09
C THR A 568 -16.69 7.27 -14.69
N LEU A 569 -17.41 8.14 -13.97
CA LEU A 569 -17.92 7.84 -12.64
C LEU A 569 -18.95 6.70 -12.63
N GLY A 570 -19.87 6.68 -13.63
CA GLY A 570 -20.85 5.63 -13.74
C GLY A 570 -20.27 4.24 -14.04
N ILE A 571 -19.24 4.19 -14.88
CA ILE A 571 -18.53 2.95 -15.22
C ILE A 571 -17.69 2.50 -14.01
N LEU A 572 -16.98 3.41 -13.31
CA LEU A 572 -16.27 3.09 -12.09
C LEU A 572 -17.20 2.48 -11.03
N ALA A 573 -18.39 3.09 -10.84
CA ALA A 573 -19.42 2.53 -9.94
C ALA A 573 -19.87 1.13 -10.38
N SER A 574 -20.07 0.93 -11.69
CA SER A 574 -20.50 -0.37 -12.24
C SER A 574 -19.49 -1.49 -12.01
N PHE A 575 -18.19 -1.17 -12.05
CA PHE A 575 -17.11 -2.13 -11.77
C PHE A 575 -16.74 -2.21 -10.29
N GLN A 576 -17.42 -1.49 -9.40
CA GLN A 576 -17.09 -1.40 -7.98
C GLN A 576 -15.61 -1.00 -7.76
N ALA A 577 -15.09 -0.16 -8.62
CA ALA A 577 -13.73 0.31 -8.55
C ALA A 577 -13.59 1.35 -7.42
N VAL A 578 -12.44 1.28 -6.72
CA VAL A 578 -12.14 2.19 -5.62
C VAL A 578 -11.59 3.50 -6.19
N LEU A 579 -12.19 4.62 -5.81
CA LEU A 579 -11.73 5.96 -6.15
C LEU A 579 -10.71 6.42 -5.11
N THR A 580 -9.45 6.59 -5.54
CA THR A 580 -8.32 7.06 -4.73
C THR A 580 -8.01 8.53 -5.03
N LEU A 581 -7.22 9.20 -4.19
CA LEU A 581 -6.79 10.58 -4.44
C LEU A 581 -5.98 10.72 -5.73
N PRO A 582 -4.98 9.85 -6.04
CA PRO A 582 -4.40 9.79 -7.37
C PRO A 582 -5.43 9.47 -8.46
N GLY A 583 -6.46 8.67 -8.18
CA GLY A 583 -7.56 8.39 -9.09
C GLY A 583 -8.36 9.64 -9.46
N ILE A 584 -8.64 10.52 -8.50
CA ILE A 584 -9.25 11.84 -8.76
C ILE A 584 -8.33 12.65 -9.68
N CYS A 585 -7.02 12.69 -9.41
CA CYS A 585 -6.05 13.34 -10.30
C CYS A 585 -6.06 12.74 -11.71
N GLY A 586 -6.23 11.43 -11.85
CA GLY A 586 -6.39 10.74 -13.12
C GLY A 586 -7.63 11.21 -13.90
N ILE A 587 -8.77 11.36 -13.22
CA ILE A 587 -9.99 11.92 -13.82
C ILE A 587 -9.74 13.36 -14.28
N VAL A 588 -9.16 14.20 -13.43
CA VAL A 588 -8.91 15.63 -13.73
C VAL A 588 -7.92 15.78 -14.90
N LEU A 589 -6.83 15.00 -14.90
CA LEU A 589 -5.89 14.97 -16.03
C LEU A 589 -6.58 14.54 -17.32
N SER A 590 -7.44 13.53 -17.24
CA SER A 590 -8.18 13.05 -18.40
C SER A 590 -9.14 14.08 -18.96
N LEU A 591 -9.65 15.04 -18.16
CA LEU A 591 -10.45 16.16 -18.65
C LEU A 591 -9.61 17.06 -19.57
N GLY A 592 -8.35 17.33 -19.20
CA GLY A 592 -7.41 18.05 -20.06
C GLY A 592 -7.19 17.33 -21.40
N MET A 593 -6.99 16.00 -21.35
CA MET A 593 -6.82 15.17 -22.54
C MET A 593 -8.14 14.98 -23.35
N ALA A 594 -9.30 14.98 -22.71
CA ALA A 594 -10.60 14.83 -23.36
C ALA A 594 -10.92 16.00 -24.30
N VAL A 595 -10.42 17.18 -23.96
CA VAL A 595 -10.55 18.37 -24.82
C VAL A 595 -9.67 18.27 -26.07
N ASP A 596 -8.50 17.59 -26.02
CA ASP A 596 -7.57 17.48 -27.14
C ASP A 596 -8.22 16.91 -28.40
N ALA A 597 -9.03 15.86 -28.28
CA ALA A 597 -9.75 15.28 -29.41
C ALA A 597 -10.71 16.29 -30.06
N ASN A 598 -11.42 17.11 -29.28
CA ASN A 598 -12.29 18.17 -29.78
C ASN A 598 -11.49 19.32 -30.43
N VAL A 599 -10.36 19.70 -29.79
CA VAL A 599 -9.43 20.71 -30.36
C VAL A 599 -8.93 20.26 -31.72
N LEU A 600 -8.52 18.99 -31.88
CA LEU A 600 -8.08 18.45 -33.16
C LEU A 600 -9.16 18.52 -34.23
N ILE A 601 -10.39 18.12 -33.90
CA ILE A 601 -11.53 18.18 -34.82
C ILE A 601 -11.80 19.64 -35.22
N PHE A 602 -11.76 20.59 -34.25
CA PHE A 602 -12.04 21.99 -34.52
C PHE A 602 -10.93 22.67 -35.35
N GLU A 603 -9.66 22.38 -35.06
CA GLU A 603 -8.56 22.92 -35.86
C GLU A 603 -8.59 22.40 -37.31
N ARG A 604 -8.88 21.11 -37.53
CA ARG A 604 -9.08 20.55 -38.88
C ARG A 604 -10.32 21.16 -39.57
N THR A 605 -11.41 21.38 -38.83
CA THR A 605 -12.58 22.08 -39.36
C THR A 605 -12.26 23.52 -39.75
N LYS A 606 -11.44 24.24 -38.97
CA LYS A 606 -10.95 25.59 -39.31
C LYS A 606 -10.10 25.61 -40.58
N GLU A 607 -9.22 24.62 -40.77
CA GLU A 607 -8.44 24.47 -42.01
C GLU A 607 -9.35 24.32 -43.22
N GLU A 608 -10.37 23.47 -43.14
CA GLU A 608 -11.34 23.24 -44.23
C GLU A 608 -12.26 24.47 -44.52
N LEU A 609 -12.64 25.20 -43.46
CA LEU A 609 -13.36 26.47 -43.59
C LEU A 609 -12.51 27.55 -44.28
N ARG A 610 -11.21 27.63 -43.94
CA ARG A 610 -10.26 28.53 -44.61
C ARG A 610 -10.05 28.16 -46.10
N ALA A 611 -10.19 26.87 -46.43
CA ALA A 611 -10.18 26.41 -47.82
C ALA A 611 -11.47 26.70 -48.60
N GLY A 612 -12.44 27.40 -47.98
CA GLY A 612 -13.69 27.86 -48.64
C GLY A 612 -14.84 26.86 -48.60
N LYS A 613 -14.74 25.74 -47.80
CA LYS A 613 -15.86 24.79 -47.68
C LYS A 613 -16.97 25.36 -46.79
N ASN A 614 -18.22 24.94 -47.06
CA ASN A 614 -19.31 25.27 -46.16
C ASN A 614 -19.15 24.52 -44.80
N VAL A 615 -19.79 25.02 -43.74
CA VAL A 615 -19.62 24.52 -42.36
C VAL A 615 -19.93 23.01 -42.24
N LYS A 616 -20.97 22.53 -42.94
CA LYS A 616 -21.38 21.12 -42.92
C LYS A 616 -20.34 20.19 -43.56
N ALA A 617 -19.79 20.56 -44.70
CA ALA A 617 -18.70 19.81 -45.35
C ALA A 617 -17.39 19.91 -44.59
N ALA A 618 -17.03 21.12 -44.15
CA ALA A 618 -15.81 21.35 -43.35
C ALA A 618 -15.81 20.52 -42.06
N LEU A 619 -16.93 20.45 -41.36
CA LEU A 619 -17.08 19.64 -40.15
C LEU A 619 -16.99 18.14 -40.45
N ALA A 620 -17.66 17.64 -41.51
CA ALA A 620 -17.60 16.24 -41.91
C ALA A 620 -16.16 15.80 -42.27
N ASP A 621 -15.45 16.65 -43.02
CA ASP A 621 -14.03 16.41 -43.37
C ASP A 621 -13.11 16.56 -42.14
N GLY A 622 -13.39 17.52 -41.24
CA GLY A 622 -12.70 17.68 -39.97
C GLY A 622 -12.72 16.40 -39.11
N TYR A 623 -13.92 15.80 -38.92
CA TYR A 623 -14.07 14.51 -38.23
C TYR A 623 -13.35 13.36 -38.94
N LYS A 624 -13.46 13.29 -40.29
CA LYS A 624 -12.83 12.25 -41.08
C LYS A 624 -11.29 12.30 -41.00
N ASN A 625 -10.72 13.49 -41.15
CA ASN A 625 -9.29 13.71 -41.22
C ASN A 625 -8.62 13.67 -39.81
N ALA A 626 -9.37 14.02 -38.74
CA ALA A 626 -8.90 13.95 -37.39
C ALA A 626 -8.96 12.54 -36.80
N PHE A 627 -9.84 11.67 -37.27
CA PHE A 627 -10.14 10.36 -36.65
C PHE A 627 -8.89 9.49 -36.41
N SER A 628 -8.04 9.34 -37.45
CA SER A 628 -6.83 8.51 -37.32
C SER A 628 -5.89 9.01 -36.22
N ALA A 629 -5.63 10.32 -36.19
CA ALA A 629 -4.75 10.91 -35.19
C ALA A 629 -5.33 10.81 -33.77
N ILE A 630 -6.64 11.01 -33.59
CA ILE A 630 -7.31 10.85 -32.29
C ILE A 630 -7.26 9.39 -31.83
N PHE A 631 -7.48 8.43 -32.71
CA PHE A 631 -7.40 7.01 -32.38
C PHE A 631 -5.99 6.61 -31.94
N ASP A 632 -4.98 6.97 -32.74
CA ASP A 632 -3.57 6.64 -32.48
C ASP A 632 -3.10 7.23 -31.14
N SER A 633 -3.48 8.48 -30.85
CA SER A 633 -3.15 9.21 -29.62
C SER A 633 -3.77 8.56 -28.39
N ASN A 634 -5.06 8.22 -28.45
CA ASN A 634 -5.72 7.55 -27.31
C ASN A 634 -5.17 6.12 -27.10
N LEU A 635 -4.86 5.40 -28.20
CA LEU A 635 -4.31 4.05 -28.10
C LEU A 635 -2.94 4.01 -27.40
N THR A 636 -2.07 4.99 -27.65
CA THR A 636 -0.77 5.09 -26.96
C THR A 636 -0.95 5.34 -25.45
N SER A 637 -1.90 6.20 -25.08
CA SER A 637 -2.24 6.44 -23.68
C SER A 637 -2.89 5.22 -22.99
N VAL A 638 -3.70 4.45 -23.73
CA VAL A 638 -4.27 3.18 -23.26
C VAL A 638 -3.15 2.15 -23.00
N ILE A 639 -2.14 2.05 -23.87
CA ILE A 639 -1.01 1.13 -23.69
C ILE A 639 -0.28 1.44 -22.37
N THR A 640 0.04 2.71 -22.12
CA THR A 640 0.71 3.13 -20.89
C THR A 640 -0.17 2.92 -19.64
N ALA A 641 -1.47 3.20 -19.74
CA ALA A 641 -2.42 2.96 -18.64
C ALA A 641 -2.55 1.46 -18.30
N ILE A 642 -2.54 0.58 -19.29
CA ILE A 642 -2.55 -0.89 -19.07
C ILE A 642 -1.26 -1.33 -18.39
N ILE A 643 -0.09 -0.86 -18.83
CA ILE A 643 1.19 -1.20 -18.19
C ILE A 643 1.20 -0.72 -16.74
N LEU A 644 0.72 0.51 -16.50
CA LEU A 644 0.60 1.05 -15.16
C LEU A 644 -0.39 0.25 -14.28
N MET A 645 -1.48 -0.26 -14.84
CA MET A 645 -2.45 -1.10 -14.14
C MET A 645 -1.87 -2.47 -13.77
N VAL A 646 -0.98 -3.02 -14.59
CA VAL A 646 -0.33 -4.34 -14.36
C VAL A 646 0.77 -4.24 -13.30
N TYR A 647 1.63 -3.23 -13.39
CA TYR A 647 2.79 -3.07 -12.50
C TYR A 647 2.52 -2.17 -11.30
N GLY A 648 1.48 -1.34 -11.33
CA GLY A 648 1.10 -0.48 -10.20
C GLY A 648 0.43 -1.25 -9.08
N THR A 649 0.68 -0.83 -7.84
CA THR A 649 0.07 -1.40 -6.64
C THR A 649 -0.91 -0.39 -6.01
N GLY A 650 -1.81 -0.84 -5.15
CA GLY A 650 -2.69 -0.01 -4.32
C GLY A 650 -3.24 1.25 -5.02
N LEU A 651 -2.82 2.41 -4.54
CA LEU A 651 -3.26 3.74 -5.00
C LEU A 651 -3.02 3.98 -6.49
N ILE A 652 -1.89 3.49 -7.03
CA ILE A 652 -1.53 3.70 -8.45
C ILE A 652 -2.42 2.87 -9.37
N LYS A 653 -2.81 1.68 -8.95
CA LYS A 653 -3.75 0.85 -9.72
C LYS A 653 -5.11 1.54 -9.84
N GLY A 654 -5.56 2.22 -8.77
CA GLY A 654 -6.75 3.10 -8.80
C GLY A 654 -6.61 4.22 -9.84
N PHE A 655 -5.49 4.94 -9.83
CA PHE A 655 -5.17 5.97 -10.83
C PHE A 655 -5.18 5.41 -12.27
N ALA A 656 -4.50 4.29 -12.52
CA ALA A 656 -4.43 3.67 -13.84
C ALA A 656 -5.81 3.23 -14.35
N THR A 657 -6.63 2.67 -13.47
CA THR A 657 -8.00 2.22 -13.80
C THR A 657 -8.89 3.41 -14.17
N THR A 658 -8.87 4.48 -13.36
CA THR A 658 -9.64 5.70 -13.65
C THR A 658 -9.20 6.36 -14.94
N LEU A 659 -7.89 6.45 -15.18
CA LEU A 659 -7.31 7.01 -16.40
C LEU A 659 -7.71 6.19 -17.62
N LEU A 660 -7.61 4.86 -17.59
CA LEU A 660 -7.99 3.97 -18.69
C LEU A 660 -9.47 4.13 -19.07
N ILE A 661 -10.36 4.06 -18.10
CA ILE A 661 -11.81 4.21 -18.31
C ILE A 661 -12.10 5.59 -18.90
N SER A 662 -11.49 6.63 -18.33
CA SER A 662 -11.73 8.01 -18.76
C SER A 662 -11.23 8.29 -20.20
N ILE A 663 -10.10 7.71 -20.62
CA ILE A 663 -9.61 7.81 -22.01
C ILE A 663 -10.60 7.16 -22.98
N ILE A 664 -11.13 5.98 -22.65
CA ILE A 664 -12.12 5.29 -23.49
C ILE A 664 -13.42 6.11 -23.59
N CYS A 665 -13.91 6.65 -22.48
CA CYS A 665 -15.08 7.52 -22.42
C CYS A 665 -14.86 8.81 -23.21
N SER A 666 -13.68 9.41 -23.09
CA SER A 666 -13.28 10.62 -23.83
C SER A 666 -13.30 10.40 -25.33
N PHE A 667 -12.70 9.32 -25.80
CA PHE A 667 -12.75 8.96 -27.21
C PHE A 667 -14.20 8.81 -27.71
N PHE A 668 -15.05 8.12 -26.95
CA PHE A 668 -16.45 7.91 -27.30
C PHE A 668 -17.24 9.23 -27.36
N THR A 669 -17.10 10.08 -26.33
CA THR A 669 -17.83 11.35 -26.25
C THR A 669 -17.35 12.35 -27.30
N ALA A 670 -16.05 12.48 -27.52
CA ALA A 670 -15.48 13.45 -28.45
C ALA A 670 -15.69 13.08 -29.94
N VAL A 671 -15.65 11.79 -30.28
CA VAL A 671 -15.74 11.37 -31.67
C VAL A 671 -17.19 11.08 -32.10
N PHE A 672 -17.97 10.43 -31.24
CA PHE A 672 -19.29 9.95 -31.59
C PHE A 672 -20.42 10.87 -31.13
N ILE A 673 -20.42 11.27 -29.83
CA ILE A 673 -21.50 12.09 -29.27
C ILE A 673 -21.42 13.51 -29.80
N SER A 674 -20.22 14.13 -29.81
CA SER A 674 -20.05 15.49 -30.33
C SER A 674 -20.53 15.61 -31.77
N ARG A 675 -20.23 14.62 -32.61
CA ARG A 675 -20.70 14.56 -33.99
C ARG A 675 -22.22 14.49 -34.09
N LEU A 676 -22.88 13.63 -33.30
CA LEU A 676 -24.33 13.52 -33.25
C LEU A 676 -24.98 14.86 -32.88
N VAL A 677 -24.40 15.58 -31.94
CA VAL A 677 -24.91 16.89 -31.48
C VAL A 677 -24.73 17.94 -32.57
N PHE A 678 -23.54 18.03 -33.20
CA PHE A 678 -23.33 18.97 -34.31
C PHE A 678 -24.26 18.67 -35.50
N GLU A 679 -24.45 17.40 -35.87
CA GLU A 679 -25.40 17.03 -36.94
C GLU A 679 -26.85 17.41 -36.60
N ALA A 680 -27.24 17.30 -35.28
CA ALA A 680 -28.56 17.73 -34.82
C ALA A 680 -28.73 19.26 -34.89
N LEU A 681 -27.69 20.01 -34.47
CA LEU A 681 -27.69 21.48 -34.50
C LEU A 681 -27.76 22.03 -35.96
N LEU A 682 -27.01 21.41 -36.87
CA LEU A 682 -26.98 21.81 -38.30
C LEU A 682 -28.28 21.45 -39.07
N LYS A 683 -29.11 20.52 -38.57
CA LYS A 683 -30.41 20.20 -39.14
C LYS A 683 -31.47 21.25 -38.84
N LYS A 684 -31.39 21.93 -37.70
CA LYS A 684 -32.45 22.86 -37.22
C LYS A 684 -32.40 24.25 -37.86
N LYS A 685 -31.25 24.73 -38.33
CA LYS A 685 -31.05 26.02 -39.02
C LYS A 685 -29.71 26.00 -39.75
N GLU A 686 -29.61 26.50 -40.98
CA GLU A 686 -28.35 26.86 -41.64
C GLU A 686 -27.69 28.06 -40.91
N ARG A 687 -27.24 27.83 -39.69
CA ARG A 687 -26.44 28.81 -38.97
C ARG A 687 -24.98 28.64 -39.37
N THR A 688 -24.36 29.76 -39.73
CA THR A 688 -22.90 29.85 -39.88
C THR A 688 -22.26 29.81 -38.49
N TYR A 689 -21.76 28.66 -38.06
CA TYR A 689 -20.96 28.55 -36.83
C TYR A 689 -19.54 28.99 -37.16
N THR A 690 -19.03 29.94 -36.36
CA THR A 690 -17.62 30.30 -36.36
C THR A 690 -16.86 29.50 -35.31
N PHE A 691 -15.78 28.84 -35.72
CA PHE A 691 -14.89 28.08 -34.81
C PHE A 691 -13.76 28.97 -34.30
N THR A 692 -13.90 30.28 -34.32
CA THR A 692 -12.90 31.27 -33.91
C THR A 692 -13.57 32.45 -33.21
N THR A 693 -12.89 33.02 -32.25
CA THR A 693 -13.20 34.31 -31.61
C THR A 693 -12.34 35.42 -32.19
N ARG A 694 -12.57 36.66 -31.78
CA ARG A 694 -11.70 37.79 -32.15
C ARG A 694 -10.25 37.53 -31.67
N PHE A 695 -10.07 36.93 -30.49
CA PHE A 695 -8.78 36.60 -29.90
C PHE A 695 -8.07 35.47 -30.68
N SER A 696 -8.77 34.37 -30.99
CA SER A 696 -8.15 33.18 -31.57
C SER A 696 -8.02 33.20 -33.10
N ARG A 697 -8.61 34.21 -33.78
CA ARG A 697 -8.67 34.28 -35.26
C ARG A 697 -7.27 34.31 -35.89
N ASN A 698 -6.35 35.04 -35.29
CA ASN A 698 -4.98 35.24 -35.79
C ASN A 698 -3.91 34.62 -34.89
N PHE A 699 -4.30 33.86 -33.87
CA PHE A 699 -3.37 33.27 -32.93
C PHE A 699 -2.44 32.27 -33.61
N LEU A 700 -1.13 32.57 -33.64
CA LEU A 700 -0.07 31.76 -34.26
C LEU A 700 -0.32 31.39 -35.75
N THR A 701 -1.17 32.13 -36.45
CA THR A 701 -1.41 31.91 -37.87
C THR A 701 -0.32 32.63 -38.69
N GLY A 702 0.31 31.89 -39.61
CA GLY A 702 1.37 32.47 -40.46
C GLY A 702 2.77 32.49 -39.83
N THR A 703 2.98 31.80 -38.72
CA THR A 703 4.33 31.61 -38.15
C THR A 703 5.24 30.95 -39.16
N ARG A 704 6.49 31.45 -39.29
CA ARG A 704 7.54 30.94 -40.18
C ARG A 704 8.82 30.72 -39.42
N VAL A 705 8.76 29.96 -38.34
CA VAL A 705 9.93 29.65 -37.51
C VAL A 705 10.72 28.51 -38.15
N ASP A 706 12.02 28.74 -38.35
CA ASP A 706 12.96 27.69 -38.79
C ASP A 706 13.41 26.86 -37.58
N PHE A 707 12.60 25.89 -37.16
CA PHE A 707 12.90 24.98 -36.03
C PHE A 707 14.11 24.11 -36.31
N LEU A 708 14.27 23.56 -37.52
CA LEU A 708 15.39 22.75 -37.89
C LEU A 708 16.70 23.54 -37.99
N GLY A 709 16.64 24.87 -38.30
CA GLY A 709 17.80 25.75 -38.27
C GLY A 709 18.31 26.02 -36.87
N GLN A 710 17.42 26.04 -35.89
CA GLN A 710 17.74 26.26 -34.47
C GLN A 710 18.24 24.98 -33.76
N THR A 711 18.23 23.81 -34.43
CA THR A 711 18.57 22.50 -33.82
C THR A 711 19.93 22.52 -33.14
N LYS A 712 20.96 23.14 -33.72
CA LYS A 712 22.30 23.20 -33.12
C LYS A 712 22.27 23.91 -31.77
N LYS A 713 21.55 25.06 -31.67
CA LYS A 713 21.41 25.80 -30.39
C LYS A 713 20.62 25.00 -29.37
N ALA A 714 19.52 24.34 -29.81
CA ALA A 714 18.73 23.48 -28.95
C ALA A 714 19.56 22.32 -28.38
N TRP A 715 20.33 21.64 -29.22
CA TRP A 715 21.17 20.51 -28.77
C TRP A 715 22.31 20.95 -27.86
N THR A 716 22.87 22.19 -28.01
CA THR A 716 23.84 22.74 -27.03
C THR A 716 23.21 22.94 -25.68
N VAL A 717 21.98 23.48 -25.63
CA VAL A 717 21.22 23.65 -24.38
C VAL A 717 20.88 22.28 -23.77
N ILE A 718 20.41 21.33 -24.57
CA ILE A 718 20.12 19.96 -24.15
C ILE A 718 21.36 19.30 -23.55
N ALA A 719 22.53 19.42 -24.22
CA ALA A 719 23.79 18.89 -23.72
C ALA A 719 24.21 19.53 -22.39
N ALA A 720 24.05 20.84 -22.25
CA ALA A 720 24.34 21.55 -20.99
C ALA A 720 23.43 21.05 -19.85
N ILE A 721 22.13 20.94 -20.08
CA ILE A 721 21.17 20.41 -19.12
C ILE A 721 21.53 18.96 -18.75
N THR A 722 21.85 18.11 -19.73
CA THR A 722 22.26 16.72 -19.49
C THR A 722 23.50 16.63 -18.60
N VAL A 723 24.50 17.47 -18.85
CA VAL A 723 25.72 17.50 -18.03
C VAL A 723 25.39 17.92 -16.58
N VAL A 724 24.58 18.97 -16.40
CA VAL A 724 24.16 19.43 -15.06
C VAL A 724 23.41 18.33 -14.31
N ILE A 725 22.51 17.61 -14.98
CA ILE A 725 21.76 16.47 -14.40
C ILE A 725 22.72 15.33 -14.00
N ILE A 726 23.66 14.97 -14.87
CA ILE A 726 24.65 13.92 -14.58
C ILE A 726 25.49 14.33 -13.35
N VAL A 727 25.96 15.57 -13.29
CA VAL A 727 26.68 16.08 -12.12
C VAL A 727 25.81 16.03 -10.86
N SER A 728 24.52 16.39 -10.98
CA SER A 728 23.57 16.31 -9.85
C SER A 728 23.43 14.89 -9.32
N PHE A 729 23.34 13.89 -10.19
CA PHE A 729 23.27 12.48 -9.76
C PHE A 729 24.49 12.03 -8.96
N PHE A 730 25.69 12.51 -9.31
CA PHE A 730 26.91 12.18 -8.57
C PHE A 730 27.07 12.99 -7.27
N VAL A 731 26.62 14.23 -7.22
CA VAL A 731 26.84 15.13 -6.06
C VAL A 731 25.69 15.03 -5.05
N ARG A 732 24.44 15.04 -5.53
CA ARG A 732 23.25 15.06 -4.66
C ARG A 732 22.53 13.71 -4.58
N GLY A 733 22.77 12.81 -5.53
CA GLY A 733 22.09 11.53 -5.63
C GLY A 733 20.62 11.67 -6.02
N ILE A 734 19.85 10.63 -5.70
CA ILE A 734 18.41 10.54 -5.94
C ILE A 734 17.74 10.37 -4.58
N ASN A 735 16.80 11.26 -4.23
CA ASN A 735 15.99 11.12 -3.02
C ASN A 735 14.89 10.07 -3.27
N LYS A 736 15.09 8.86 -2.76
CA LYS A 736 14.13 7.76 -2.88
C LYS A 736 13.17 7.80 -1.70
N GLY A 737 11.87 7.72 -1.98
CA GLY A 737 10.86 7.48 -0.97
C GLY A 737 10.98 6.08 -0.34
N ILE A 738 10.28 5.84 0.76
CA ILE A 738 10.30 4.54 1.45
C ILE A 738 9.79 3.39 0.59
N ASP A 739 8.98 3.66 -0.44
CA ASP A 739 8.55 2.67 -1.45
C ASP A 739 9.72 1.96 -2.14
N PHE A 740 10.86 2.66 -2.28
CA PHE A 740 12.04 2.17 -3.01
C PHE A 740 13.27 1.98 -2.13
N SER A 741 13.29 2.58 -0.94
CA SER A 741 14.38 2.42 0.03
C SER A 741 14.02 1.47 1.17
N GLY A 742 12.74 1.22 1.38
CA GLY A 742 12.22 0.68 2.61
C GLY A 742 12.32 1.69 3.75
N GLY A 743 11.60 1.48 4.82
CA GLY A 743 11.62 2.37 5.99
C GLY A 743 10.24 2.61 6.59
N ARG A 744 10.21 3.57 7.51
CA ARG A 744 8.99 4.01 8.20
C ARG A 744 8.84 5.52 8.11
N ASN A 745 7.62 5.97 7.83
CA ASN A 745 7.21 7.37 7.83
C ASN A 745 6.19 7.61 8.93
N TYR A 746 6.32 8.71 9.64
CA TYR A 746 5.35 9.19 10.62
C TYR A 746 5.03 10.65 10.32
N VAL A 747 3.75 10.98 10.17
CA VAL A 747 3.31 12.36 10.03
C VAL A 747 2.85 12.85 11.40
N VAL A 748 3.52 13.88 11.90
CA VAL A 748 3.28 14.48 13.22
C VAL A 748 2.71 15.89 13.05
N GLN A 749 1.59 16.16 13.70
CA GLN A 749 0.93 17.47 13.77
C GLN A 749 1.26 18.15 15.10
N PHE A 750 1.74 19.36 15.04
CA PHE A 750 2.02 20.24 16.18
C PHE A 750 0.99 21.38 16.28
N ASP A 751 0.88 21.96 17.47
CA ASP A 751 0.02 23.13 17.75
C ASP A 751 0.56 24.45 17.17
N HIS A 752 1.84 24.45 16.81
CA HIS A 752 2.57 25.64 16.37
C HIS A 752 3.48 25.31 15.18
N ALA A 753 3.96 26.33 14.51
CA ALA A 753 4.91 26.17 13.41
C ALA A 753 6.26 25.70 13.93
N VAL A 754 6.80 24.63 13.35
CA VAL A 754 8.10 24.02 13.72
C VAL A 754 9.07 24.10 12.55
N LYS A 755 10.37 24.13 12.86
CA LYS A 755 11.42 24.07 11.85
C LYS A 755 11.94 22.65 11.69
N THR A 756 11.99 22.19 10.47
CA THR A 756 12.47 20.81 10.14
C THR A 756 13.89 20.55 10.64
N ASP A 757 14.78 21.56 10.59
CA ASP A 757 16.16 21.41 11.06
C ASP A 757 16.24 21.22 12.59
N ASP A 758 15.39 21.90 13.36
CA ASP A 758 15.32 21.79 14.81
C ASP A 758 14.80 20.40 15.20
N ILE A 759 13.74 19.92 14.53
CA ILE A 759 13.19 18.60 14.71
C ILE A 759 14.20 17.51 14.33
N THR A 760 14.90 17.67 13.21
CA THR A 760 15.93 16.71 12.78
C THR A 760 17.06 16.62 13.81
N THR A 761 17.52 17.75 14.33
CA THR A 761 18.59 17.81 15.34
C THR A 761 18.18 17.10 16.64
N LYS A 762 16.92 17.21 17.05
CA LYS A 762 16.37 16.56 18.25
C LYS A 762 16.18 15.05 18.05
N LEU A 763 15.78 14.61 16.85
CA LEU A 763 15.51 13.20 16.58
C LEU A 763 16.75 12.38 16.23
N MET A 764 17.76 12.97 15.59
CA MET A 764 18.98 12.26 15.20
C MET A 764 19.66 11.47 16.32
N PRO A 765 19.80 12.01 17.55
CA PRO A 765 20.38 11.24 18.66
C PRO A 765 19.53 10.06 19.16
N MET A 766 18.22 10.07 18.86
CA MET A 766 17.30 9.02 19.29
C MET A 766 17.38 7.77 18.40
N PHE A 767 17.91 7.91 17.18
CA PHE A 767 18.01 6.84 16.20
C PHE A 767 19.47 6.61 15.78
N PRO A 768 20.34 6.06 16.68
CA PRO A 768 21.71 5.75 16.35
C PRO A 768 21.76 4.74 15.20
N ASP A 769 22.68 4.91 14.28
CA ASP A 769 22.90 4.05 13.10
C ASP A 769 21.74 4.03 12.08
N ALA A 770 20.83 5.00 12.14
CA ALA A 770 19.72 5.12 11.19
C ALA A 770 19.68 6.52 10.55
N SER A 771 19.17 6.59 9.34
CA SER A 771 18.84 7.86 8.69
C SER A 771 17.54 8.42 9.25
N VAL A 772 17.53 9.71 9.55
CA VAL A 772 16.32 10.46 9.91
C VAL A 772 16.19 11.63 8.93
N SER A 773 15.05 11.70 8.24
CA SER A 773 14.71 12.79 7.34
C SER A 773 13.42 13.43 7.81
N VAL A 774 13.40 14.74 7.93
CA VAL A 774 12.21 15.50 8.35
C VAL A 774 11.87 16.51 7.26
N ILE A 775 10.65 16.47 6.79
CA ILE A 775 10.12 17.40 5.78
C ILE A 775 8.79 17.99 6.26
N THR A 776 8.54 19.24 5.93
CA THR A 776 7.25 19.89 6.18
C THR A 776 6.19 19.30 5.24
N VAL A 777 4.98 19.08 5.75
CA VAL A 777 3.83 18.54 5.00
C VAL A 777 2.65 19.47 5.27
N ASP A 778 2.06 20.02 4.21
CA ASP A 778 0.85 20.83 4.22
C ASP A 778 1.02 22.24 4.84
N ASN A 779 1.49 22.37 6.06
CA ASN A 779 1.74 23.63 6.75
C ASN A 779 2.97 23.53 7.67
N ASP A 780 3.46 24.65 8.16
CA ASP A 780 4.65 24.70 9.01
C ASP A 780 4.47 24.01 10.39
N SER A 781 3.25 23.61 10.74
CA SER A 781 2.95 22.88 11.98
C SER A 781 2.83 21.36 11.78
N ARG A 782 3.04 20.84 10.56
CA ARG A 782 2.98 19.39 10.25
C ARG A 782 4.26 18.94 9.58
N VAL A 783 4.87 17.90 10.13
CA VAL A 783 6.10 17.33 9.57
C VAL A 783 5.96 15.83 9.34
N ARG A 784 6.62 15.33 8.29
CA ARG A 784 6.85 13.91 8.08
C ARG A 784 8.26 13.55 8.54
N VAL A 785 8.34 12.59 9.43
CA VAL A 785 9.59 11.99 9.90
C VAL A 785 9.77 10.63 9.25
N SER A 786 10.82 10.47 8.47
CA SER A 786 11.17 9.22 7.79
C SER A 786 12.42 8.61 8.43
N THR A 787 12.40 7.30 8.72
CA THR A 787 13.55 6.60 9.29
C THR A 787 13.66 5.17 8.77
N ASN A 788 14.89 4.68 8.64
CA ASN A 788 15.20 3.28 8.33
C ASN A 788 15.64 2.48 9.56
N TYR A 789 15.33 2.97 10.76
CA TYR A 789 15.71 2.31 12.02
C TYR A 789 15.14 0.90 12.10
N LYS A 790 16.01 -0.09 12.38
CA LYS A 790 15.67 -1.53 12.46
C LYS A 790 14.78 -2.03 11.29
N ILE A 791 15.08 -1.61 10.09
CA ILE A 791 14.26 -1.86 8.88
C ILE A 791 14.03 -3.36 8.61
N ASN A 792 14.97 -4.23 9.02
CA ASN A 792 14.90 -5.68 8.84
C ASN A 792 14.10 -6.39 9.95
N ASP A 793 13.66 -5.67 10.96
CA ASP A 793 12.90 -6.21 12.08
C ASP A 793 11.44 -5.76 11.95
N ASN A 794 10.56 -6.69 11.64
CA ASN A 794 9.13 -6.47 11.44
C ASN A 794 8.30 -6.81 12.70
N SER A 795 8.92 -6.86 13.88
CA SER A 795 8.20 -7.10 15.13
C SER A 795 7.43 -5.85 15.57
N ASP A 796 6.23 -6.03 16.13
CA ASP A 796 5.38 -4.95 16.63
C ASP A 796 6.08 -4.11 17.72
N ASN A 797 7.04 -4.69 18.43
CA ASN A 797 7.84 -4.01 19.43
C ASN A 797 8.70 -2.88 18.85
N VAL A 798 9.11 -2.98 17.57
CA VAL A 798 9.93 -1.94 16.91
C VAL A 798 9.13 -0.68 16.66
N ASP A 799 7.88 -0.81 16.22
CA ASP A 799 7.02 0.36 15.98
C ASP A 799 6.71 1.08 17.30
N GLN A 800 6.44 0.35 18.37
CA GLN A 800 6.28 0.93 19.71
C GLN A 800 7.56 1.62 20.20
N GLU A 801 8.73 0.99 19.98
CA GLU A 801 10.03 1.59 20.32
C GLU A 801 10.26 2.89 19.56
N ILE A 802 9.95 2.93 18.25
CA ILE A 802 10.10 4.13 17.44
C ILE A 802 9.14 5.21 17.92
N MET A 803 7.90 4.88 18.22
CA MET A 803 6.91 5.83 18.75
C MET A 803 7.36 6.43 20.10
N GLN A 804 7.91 5.62 20.98
CA GLN A 804 8.47 6.09 22.25
C GLN A 804 9.67 7.03 22.02
N LYS A 805 10.56 6.71 21.08
CA LYS A 805 11.70 7.54 20.70
C LYS A 805 11.27 8.85 20.06
N LEU A 806 10.27 8.81 19.16
CA LEU A 806 9.67 10.01 18.56
C LEU A 806 9.07 10.92 19.65
N TYR A 807 8.26 10.34 20.54
CA TYR A 807 7.68 11.09 21.65
C TYR A 807 8.75 11.71 22.56
N ALA A 808 9.79 10.93 22.93
CA ALA A 808 10.88 11.41 23.79
C ALA A 808 11.66 12.57 23.10
N GLY A 809 11.95 12.45 21.81
CA GLY A 809 12.66 13.49 21.04
C GLY A 809 11.85 14.75 20.76
N LEU A 810 10.53 14.62 20.68
CA LEU A 810 9.60 15.71 20.37
C LEU A 810 8.91 16.31 21.60
N LYS A 811 9.15 15.77 22.80
CA LYS A 811 8.43 16.12 24.03
C LYS A 811 8.35 17.62 24.31
N ASP A 812 9.42 18.36 24.00
CA ASP A 812 9.49 19.81 24.23
C ASP A 812 8.55 20.60 23.28
N GLU A 813 8.27 20.04 22.09
CA GLU A 813 7.40 20.66 21.10
C GLU A 813 5.93 20.20 21.23
N LEU A 814 5.64 19.21 22.09
CA LEU A 814 4.31 18.66 22.27
C LEU A 814 3.50 19.33 23.41
N ASN A 815 3.99 20.46 23.96
CA ASN A 815 3.27 21.27 24.96
C ASN A 815 2.67 20.48 26.14
N GLY A 816 3.35 19.40 26.60
CA GLY A 816 2.89 18.57 27.71
C GLY A 816 1.88 17.48 27.37
N MET A 817 1.68 17.19 26.07
CA MET A 817 0.87 16.06 25.60
C MET A 817 1.34 14.76 26.22
N SER A 818 0.42 13.88 26.65
CA SER A 818 0.77 12.54 27.13
C SER A 818 1.14 11.62 25.97
N TYR A 819 1.92 10.54 26.26
CA TYR A 819 2.27 9.53 25.27
C TYR A 819 1.02 8.87 24.66
N ASP A 820 0.02 8.59 25.49
CA ASP A 820 -1.23 7.98 25.03
C ASP A 820 -1.94 8.87 24.01
N ASN A 821 -2.02 10.18 24.25
CA ASN A 821 -2.61 11.13 23.31
C ASN A 821 -1.76 11.33 22.04
N PHE A 822 -0.42 11.25 22.17
CA PHE A 822 0.48 11.33 21.01
C PHE A 822 0.32 10.14 20.07
N ASN A 823 0.06 8.95 20.62
CA ASN A 823 -0.11 7.70 19.87
C ASN A 823 -1.54 7.53 19.32
N VAL A 824 -2.53 8.21 19.91
CA VAL A 824 -3.89 8.24 19.35
C VAL A 824 -3.85 9.11 18.09
N LYS A 825 -4.17 8.52 16.94
CA LYS A 825 -4.22 9.22 15.65
C LYS A 825 -5.44 10.16 15.61
N ASP A 826 -5.38 11.20 16.44
CA ASP A 826 -6.43 12.21 16.59
C ASP A 826 -6.27 13.32 15.53
N GLU A 827 -7.36 14.04 15.29
CA GLU A 827 -7.49 14.99 14.19
C GLU A 827 -6.61 16.23 14.33
N HIS A 828 -6.12 16.55 15.53
CA HIS A 828 -5.58 17.87 15.83
C HIS A 828 -4.12 17.89 16.28
N HIS A 829 -3.60 16.81 16.88
CA HIS A 829 -2.25 16.79 17.49
C HIS A 829 -1.69 15.37 17.56
N GLY A 830 -0.36 15.24 17.53
CA GLY A 830 0.31 13.94 17.63
C GLY A 830 0.54 13.27 16.29
N VAL A 831 0.62 11.94 16.26
CA VAL A 831 0.84 11.17 15.03
C VAL A 831 -0.46 11.00 14.26
N VAL A 832 -0.54 11.62 13.09
CA VAL A 832 -1.74 11.63 12.23
C VAL A 832 -1.74 10.48 11.23
N SER A 833 -0.54 10.02 10.82
CA SER A 833 -0.36 8.93 9.85
C SER A 833 0.94 8.20 10.12
N SER A 834 0.93 6.91 9.91
CA SER A 834 2.13 6.06 9.89
C SER A 834 2.14 5.17 8.66
N GLU A 835 3.34 4.90 8.16
CA GLU A 835 3.56 4.06 6.99
C GLU A 835 4.85 3.27 7.17
N MET A 836 4.84 1.99 6.83
CA MET A 836 5.99 1.12 6.85
C MET A 836 6.08 0.33 5.54
N VAL A 837 7.26 0.28 4.98
CA VAL A 837 7.57 -0.56 3.82
C VAL A 837 8.79 -1.42 4.11
N GLY A 838 8.60 -2.73 4.13
CA GLY A 838 9.70 -3.67 4.33
C GLY A 838 10.65 -3.73 3.13
N PRO A 839 11.93 -4.13 3.34
CA PRO A 839 12.96 -4.14 2.29
C PRO A 839 12.60 -4.99 1.06
N SER A 840 11.99 -6.15 1.29
CA SER A 840 11.58 -7.04 0.20
C SER A 840 10.53 -6.42 -0.72
N ILE A 841 9.57 -5.70 -0.15
CA ILE A 841 8.55 -4.96 -0.90
C ILE A 841 9.19 -3.81 -1.67
N ALA A 842 10.09 -3.05 -1.04
CA ALA A 842 10.79 -1.94 -1.69
C ALA A 842 11.62 -2.40 -2.90
N ASP A 843 12.28 -3.54 -2.81
CA ASP A 843 13.01 -4.14 -3.93
C ASP A 843 12.08 -4.56 -5.07
N ASP A 844 10.97 -5.23 -4.76
CA ASP A 844 9.98 -5.65 -5.76
C ASP A 844 9.36 -4.43 -6.46
N MET A 845 9.02 -3.39 -5.69
CA MET A 845 8.52 -2.11 -6.22
C MET A 845 9.54 -1.41 -7.12
N THR A 846 10.82 -1.39 -6.72
CA THR A 846 11.91 -0.79 -7.51
C THR A 846 12.07 -1.52 -8.85
N ARG A 847 12.12 -2.85 -8.84
CA ARG A 847 12.20 -3.67 -10.07
C ARG A 847 10.98 -3.45 -10.96
N GLY A 848 9.77 -3.47 -10.38
CA GLY A 848 8.52 -3.22 -11.10
C GLY A 848 8.49 -1.84 -11.75
N ALA A 849 8.96 -0.80 -11.07
CA ALA A 849 9.06 0.56 -11.57
C ALA A 849 10.00 0.65 -12.79
N VAL A 850 11.20 0.08 -12.70
CA VAL A 850 12.18 0.08 -13.82
C VAL A 850 11.62 -0.67 -15.03
N TRP A 851 11.07 -1.87 -14.82
CA TRP A 851 10.49 -2.66 -15.90
C TRP A 851 9.29 -2.00 -16.56
N SER A 852 8.42 -1.35 -15.79
CA SER A 852 7.23 -0.65 -16.33
C SER A 852 7.63 0.49 -17.26
N VAL A 853 8.64 1.30 -16.90
CA VAL A 853 9.14 2.40 -17.73
C VAL A 853 9.80 1.86 -19.00
N LEU A 854 10.68 0.85 -18.87
CA LEU A 854 11.36 0.24 -20.03
C LEU A 854 10.35 -0.39 -20.99
N LEU A 855 9.42 -1.18 -20.47
CA LEU A 855 8.38 -1.83 -21.28
C LEU A 855 7.49 -0.81 -21.99
N SER A 856 7.13 0.29 -21.34
CA SER A 856 6.35 1.37 -21.94
C SER A 856 7.09 2.02 -23.10
N LEU A 857 8.37 2.34 -22.95
CA LEU A 857 9.18 2.91 -24.00
C LEU A 857 9.31 1.96 -25.21
N VAL A 858 9.52 0.67 -24.96
CA VAL A 858 9.63 -0.36 -26.01
C VAL A 858 8.29 -0.57 -26.71
N ALA A 859 7.19 -0.71 -25.95
CA ALA A 859 5.86 -0.94 -26.49
C ALA A 859 5.41 0.23 -27.39
N ILE A 860 5.66 1.46 -26.96
CA ILE A 860 5.36 2.66 -27.73
C ILE A 860 6.24 2.76 -28.98
N ALA A 861 7.54 2.50 -28.87
CA ALA A 861 8.45 2.51 -30.00
C ALA A 861 8.03 1.47 -31.07
N LEU A 862 7.64 0.27 -30.62
CA LEU A 862 7.12 -0.78 -31.49
C LEU A 862 5.78 -0.37 -32.14
N TYR A 863 4.84 0.20 -31.36
CA TYR A 863 3.59 0.71 -31.90
C TYR A 863 3.81 1.75 -33.00
N ILE A 864 4.71 2.72 -32.78
CA ILE A 864 5.03 3.75 -33.79
C ILE A 864 5.69 3.13 -35.02
N LEU A 865 6.57 2.15 -34.83
CA LEU A 865 7.20 1.43 -35.96
C LEU A 865 6.13 0.74 -36.83
N LEU A 866 5.19 0.04 -36.22
CA LEU A 866 4.11 -0.64 -36.93
C LEU A 866 3.17 0.35 -37.63
N ARG A 867 2.87 1.47 -36.97
CA ARG A 867 1.92 2.48 -37.44
C ARG A 867 2.46 3.32 -38.58
N PHE A 868 3.68 3.79 -38.46
CA PHE A 868 4.31 4.66 -39.48
C PHE A 868 5.13 3.89 -40.51
N ARG A 869 5.48 2.63 -40.25
CA ARG A 869 6.32 1.76 -41.09
C ARG A 869 7.68 2.39 -41.49
N ASP A 870 8.18 3.31 -40.68
CA ASP A 870 9.48 3.95 -40.87
C ASP A 870 10.22 4.05 -39.53
N PHE A 871 11.36 3.40 -39.42
CA PHE A 871 12.19 3.35 -38.24
C PHE A 871 12.66 4.74 -37.75
N SER A 872 12.72 5.73 -38.68
CA SER A 872 13.15 7.08 -38.33
C SER A 872 12.18 7.76 -37.37
N PHE A 873 10.87 7.55 -37.52
CA PHE A 873 9.85 8.10 -36.62
C PHE A 873 9.87 7.39 -35.24
N SER A 874 9.99 6.06 -35.25
CA SER A 874 10.05 5.28 -34.02
C SER A 874 11.25 5.69 -33.15
N MET A 875 12.44 5.82 -33.75
CA MET A 875 13.63 6.24 -33.03
C MET A 875 13.54 7.70 -32.56
N GLY A 876 12.96 8.59 -33.36
CA GLY A 876 12.74 9.98 -32.95
C GLY A 876 11.87 10.08 -31.71
N ALA A 877 10.76 9.32 -31.69
CA ALA A 877 9.87 9.24 -30.55
C ALA A 877 10.56 8.63 -29.32
N LEU A 878 11.23 7.49 -29.48
CA LEU A 878 11.93 6.81 -28.37
C LEU A 878 12.96 7.73 -27.68
N VAL A 879 13.82 8.39 -28.48
CA VAL A 879 14.82 9.31 -27.93
C VAL A 879 14.18 10.50 -27.23
N SER A 880 13.08 11.03 -27.76
CA SER A 880 12.35 12.14 -27.15
C SER A 880 11.74 11.75 -25.80
N LEU A 881 11.08 10.59 -25.71
CA LEU A 881 10.47 10.10 -24.47
C LEU A 881 11.51 9.76 -23.41
N ALA A 882 12.60 9.07 -23.80
CA ALA A 882 13.69 8.75 -22.88
C ALA A 882 14.37 10.03 -22.36
N PHE A 883 14.58 11.03 -23.22
CA PHE A 883 15.12 12.33 -22.82
C PHE A 883 14.16 13.07 -21.86
N THR A 884 12.87 13.10 -22.14
CA THR A 884 11.87 13.75 -21.26
C THR A 884 11.88 13.10 -19.88
N SER A 885 11.84 11.77 -19.80
CA SER A 885 11.91 11.04 -18.53
C SER A 885 13.22 11.31 -17.77
N PHE A 886 14.36 11.30 -18.47
CA PHE A 886 15.67 11.57 -17.89
C PHE A 886 15.75 12.98 -17.29
N VAL A 887 15.24 14.00 -18.00
CA VAL A 887 15.27 15.39 -17.50
C VAL A 887 14.35 15.57 -16.27
N ILE A 888 13.19 14.91 -16.22
CA ILE A 888 12.29 14.98 -15.06
C ILE A 888 12.96 14.36 -13.82
N ILE A 889 13.54 13.16 -13.96
CA ILE A 889 14.27 12.50 -12.87
C ILE A 889 15.45 13.37 -12.42
N GLY A 890 16.19 13.96 -13.39
CA GLY A 890 17.29 14.87 -13.10
C GLY A 890 16.87 16.16 -12.39
N PHE A 891 15.71 16.70 -12.74
CA PHE A 891 15.16 17.88 -12.07
C PHE A 891 14.83 17.57 -10.59
N TYR A 892 14.26 16.39 -10.31
CA TYR A 892 14.02 15.93 -8.95
C TYR A 892 15.32 15.75 -8.17
N SER A 893 16.36 15.18 -8.77
CA SER A 893 17.69 15.10 -8.16
C SER A 893 18.31 16.47 -7.87
N LEU A 894 18.08 17.46 -8.74
CA LEU A 894 18.70 18.78 -8.60
C LEU A 894 18.03 19.65 -7.53
N PHE A 895 16.71 19.57 -7.39
CA PHE A 895 15.90 20.50 -6.60
C PHE A 895 15.30 19.93 -5.31
N TRP A 896 15.51 18.63 -5.01
CA TRP A 896 15.04 18.10 -3.73
C TRP A 896 15.67 18.84 -2.55
N GLY A 897 14.86 19.15 -1.52
CA GLY A 897 15.27 19.97 -0.38
C GLY A 897 15.42 21.46 -0.66
N VAL A 898 15.16 21.91 -1.90
CA VAL A 898 15.19 23.36 -2.27
C VAL A 898 13.77 23.90 -2.43
N LEU A 899 12.87 23.11 -3.00
CA LEU A 899 11.46 23.48 -3.19
C LEU A 899 10.62 23.13 -1.95
N PRO A 900 9.59 23.93 -1.63
CA PRO A 900 8.79 23.78 -0.41
C PRO A 900 7.74 22.65 -0.50
N PHE A 901 8.02 21.56 -1.19
CA PHE A 901 7.18 20.38 -1.27
C PHE A 901 8.04 19.14 -1.52
N SER A 902 7.48 17.95 -1.23
CA SER A 902 8.19 16.68 -1.39
C SER A 902 8.56 16.43 -2.85
N MET A 903 9.85 16.19 -3.10
CA MET A 903 10.41 15.77 -4.39
C MET A 903 11.05 14.39 -4.25
N GLU A 904 10.39 13.50 -3.54
CA GLU A 904 10.79 12.10 -3.42
C GLU A 904 10.42 11.34 -4.70
N ILE A 905 11.30 10.40 -5.06
CA ILE A 905 11.00 9.44 -6.11
C ILE A 905 10.34 8.24 -5.42
N ASP A 906 9.02 8.20 -5.52
CA ASP A 906 8.11 7.19 -4.97
C ASP A 906 7.32 6.51 -6.11
N GLN A 907 6.38 5.64 -5.77
CA GLN A 907 5.51 5.01 -6.78
C GLN A 907 4.64 6.03 -7.52
N GLN A 908 4.20 7.12 -6.87
CA GLN A 908 3.39 8.16 -7.52
C GLN A 908 4.21 8.87 -8.60
N PHE A 909 5.49 9.15 -8.32
CA PHE A 909 6.40 9.73 -9.30
C PHE A 909 6.57 8.82 -10.54
N VAL A 910 6.67 7.50 -10.36
CA VAL A 910 6.74 6.55 -11.50
C VAL A 910 5.45 6.58 -12.31
N ALA A 911 4.29 6.66 -11.65
CA ALA A 911 3.02 6.84 -12.33
C ALA A 911 2.95 8.15 -13.14
N ALA A 912 3.52 9.24 -12.60
CA ALA A 912 3.65 10.50 -13.33
C ALA A 912 4.51 10.32 -14.60
N ILE A 913 5.69 9.69 -14.49
CA ILE A 913 6.58 9.43 -15.64
C ILE A 913 5.86 8.62 -16.73
N LEU A 914 5.19 7.52 -16.37
CA LEU A 914 4.46 6.69 -17.32
C LEU A 914 3.32 7.46 -17.99
N THR A 915 2.64 8.30 -17.24
CA THR A 915 1.55 9.15 -17.75
C THR A 915 2.10 10.21 -18.72
N ILE A 916 3.24 10.82 -18.37
CA ILE A 916 3.91 11.80 -19.24
C ILE A 916 4.39 11.15 -20.54
N ILE A 917 4.94 9.93 -20.46
CA ILE A 917 5.32 9.15 -21.65
C ILE A 917 4.10 8.96 -22.57
N GLY A 918 2.95 8.59 -22.01
CA GLY A 918 1.69 8.44 -22.75
C GLY A 918 1.15 9.74 -23.32
N TYR A 919 1.33 10.86 -22.62
CA TYR A 919 0.89 12.18 -23.06
C TYR A 919 1.85 12.79 -24.11
N ALA A 920 3.15 12.77 -23.89
CA ALA A 920 4.14 13.38 -24.77
C ALA A 920 4.18 12.73 -26.14
N ILE A 921 3.86 11.43 -26.21
CA ILE A 921 3.78 10.73 -27.48
C ILE A 921 2.58 11.18 -28.32
N ASN A 922 1.49 11.65 -27.68
CA ASN A 922 0.32 12.16 -28.38
C ASN A 922 0.69 13.33 -29.31
N ASP A 923 1.38 14.33 -28.80
CA ASP A 923 1.87 15.45 -29.60
C ASP A 923 2.83 14.98 -30.70
N THR A 924 3.73 14.05 -30.37
CA THR A 924 4.72 13.52 -31.33
C THR A 924 4.05 12.78 -32.49
N VAL A 925 3.06 11.94 -32.23
CA VAL A 925 2.31 11.19 -33.25
C VAL A 925 1.61 12.13 -34.22
N VAL A 926 1.00 13.18 -33.72
CA VAL A 926 0.28 14.13 -34.58
C VAL A 926 1.23 14.98 -35.44
N VAL A 927 2.35 15.42 -34.87
CA VAL A 927 3.39 16.11 -35.66
C VAL A 927 3.93 15.18 -36.75
N PHE A 928 4.20 13.91 -36.41
CA PHE A 928 4.70 12.93 -37.38
C PHE A 928 3.66 12.56 -38.44
N ASP A 929 2.38 12.46 -38.08
CA ASP A 929 1.32 12.24 -39.05
C ASP A 929 1.22 13.42 -40.06
N ARG A 930 1.33 14.66 -39.55
CA ARG A 930 1.37 15.86 -40.40
C ARG A 930 2.61 15.89 -41.29
N ILE A 931 3.78 15.56 -40.78
CA ILE A 931 5.02 15.45 -41.55
C ILE A 931 4.84 14.42 -42.68
N ARG A 932 4.28 13.24 -42.39
CA ARG A 932 4.00 12.19 -43.36
C ARG A 932 3.03 12.67 -44.46
N GLU A 933 1.93 13.33 -44.07
CA GLU A 933 0.96 13.93 -44.96
C GLU A 933 1.62 14.94 -45.93
N MET A 934 2.36 15.92 -45.36
CA MET A 934 3.00 16.97 -46.13
C MET A 934 4.13 16.48 -47.05
N VAL A 935 4.89 15.48 -46.59
CA VAL A 935 5.90 14.80 -47.40
C VAL A 935 5.25 14.08 -48.59
N GLY A 936 4.05 13.53 -48.42
CA GLY A 936 3.26 12.92 -49.51
C GLY A 936 2.71 13.95 -50.48
N LEU A 937 2.26 15.12 -49.98
CA LEU A 937 1.71 16.20 -50.84
C LEU A 937 2.80 16.97 -51.62
N TYR A 938 4.02 17.11 -51.05
CA TYR A 938 5.11 17.87 -51.64
C TYR A 938 6.36 17.02 -51.89
N PRO A 939 6.30 15.97 -52.73
CA PRO A 939 7.40 15.01 -52.87
C PRO A 939 8.68 15.58 -53.50
N LYS A 940 8.55 16.70 -54.25
CA LYS A 940 9.66 17.37 -54.95
C LYS A 940 10.33 18.50 -54.13
N GLN A 941 9.71 18.95 -53.03
CA GLN A 941 10.31 20.01 -52.19
C GLN A 941 11.38 19.46 -51.24
N ASP A 942 12.30 20.35 -50.80
CA ASP A 942 13.28 19.96 -49.80
C ASP A 942 12.60 19.47 -48.52
N ARG A 943 13.05 18.35 -48.01
CA ARG A 943 12.52 17.72 -46.80
C ARG A 943 12.58 18.63 -45.58
N ARG A 944 13.64 19.44 -45.48
CA ARG A 944 13.80 20.41 -44.39
C ARG A 944 12.67 21.44 -44.40
N ASP A 945 12.36 22.00 -45.56
CA ASP A 945 11.32 23.03 -45.70
C ASP A 945 9.92 22.44 -45.46
N VAL A 946 9.69 21.21 -45.94
CA VAL A 946 8.41 20.49 -45.71
C VAL A 946 8.21 20.20 -44.25
N ILE A 947 9.26 19.76 -43.52
CA ILE A 947 9.16 19.47 -42.08
C ILE A 947 8.97 20.75 -41.27
N ASN A 948 9.72 21.82 -41.53
CA ASN A 948 9.50 23.12 -40.90
C ASN A 948 8.08 23.65 -41.14
N LYS A 949 7.56 23.52 -42.38
CA LYS A 949 6.17 23.88 -42.71
C LYS A 949 5.18 23.04 -41.93
N SER A 950 5.43 21.72 -41.78
CA SER A 950 4.59 20.83 -40.98
C SER A 950 4.55 21.25 -39.51
N LEU A 951 5.69 21.55 -38.90
CA LEU A 951 5.80 22.05 -37.52
C LEU A 951 5.04 23.38 -37.34
N ASN A 952 5.23 24.36 -38.21
CA ASN A 952 4.52 25.63 -38.14
C ASN A 952 3.00 25.50 -38.28
N THR A 953 2.51 24.56 -39.10
CA THR A 953 1.07 24.32 -39.26
C THR A 953 0.46 23.58 -38.07
N THR A 954 1.21 22.78 -37.32
CA THR A 954 0.72 22.09 -36.14
C THR A 954 0.91 22.89 -34.86
N LEU A 955 1.73 23.96 -34.86
CA LEU A 955 2.14 24.71 -33.67
C LEU A 955 0.94 25.25 -32.88
N THR A 956 -0.05 25.86 -33.54
CA THR A 956 -1.24 26.40 -32.86
C THR A 956 -1.95 25.30 -32.06
N ARG A 957 -2.12 24.12 -32.67
CA ARG A 957 -2.78 22.99 -32.05
C ARG A 957 -1.97 22.48 -30.83
N THR A 958 -0.68 22.21 -31.04
CA THR A 958 0.20 21.70 -29.98
C THR A 958 0.24 22.64 -28.76
N VAL A 959 0.34 23.96 -28.99
CA VAL A 959 0.27 24.94 -27.89
C VAL A 959 -1.09 24.92 -27.20
N MET A 960 -2.19 24.80 -27.95
CA MET A 960 -3.53 24.78 -27.38
C MET A 960 -3.77 23.55 -26.50
N THR A 961 -3.40 22.36 -26.97
CA THR A 961 -3.57 21.12 -26.23
C THR A 961 -2.71 21.06 -24.98
N SER A 962 -1.45 21.49 -25.08
CA SER A 962 -0.56 21.60 -23.92
C SER A 962 -1.05 22.64 -22.91
N THR A 963 -1.58 23.77 -23.38
CA THR A 963 -2.12 24.83 -22.48
C THR A 963 -3.35 24.33 -21.72
N THR A 964 -4.26 23.58 -22.33
CA THR A 964 -5.44 23.02 -21.63
C THR A 964 -5.02 22.07 -20.50
N THR A 965 -4.05 21.21 -20.76
CA THR A 965 -3.56 20.26 -19.76
C THR A 965 -2.72 20.95 -18.67
N VAL A 966 -1.85 21.90 -19.05
CA VAL A 966 -1.07 22.73 -18.11
C VAL A 966 -1.99 23.53 -17.18
N LEU A 967 -3.06 24.13 -17.73
CA LEU A 967 -4.02 24.91 -16.93
C LEU A 967 -4.68 24.05 -15.87
N VAL A 968 -5.11 22.84 -16.23
CA VAL A 968 -5.75 21.89 -15.32
C VAL A 968 -4.75 21.45 -14.24
N LEU A 969 -3.56 21.00 -14.64
CA LEU A 969 -2.52 20.55 -13.72
C LEU A 969 -2.03 21.67 -12.79
N PHE A 970 -1.96 22.93 -13.29
CA PHE A 970 -1.57 24.08 -12.49
C PHE A 970 -2.59 24.39 -11.38
N VAL A 971 -3.88 24.28 -11.67
CA VAL A 971 -4.92 24.43 -10.65
C VAL A 971 -4.81 23.37 -9.55
N ILE A 972 -4.58 22.09 -9.95
CA ILE A 972 -4.41 21.01 -8.99
C ILE A 972 -3.11 21.21 -8.18
N PHE A 973 -2.02 21.67 -8.82
CA PHE A 973 -0.76 21.96 -8.14
C PHE A 973 -0.94 23.00 -7.02
N LEU A 974 -1.77 24.02 -7.27
CA LEU A 974 -2.01 25.09 -6.28
C LEU A 974 -3.00 24.68 -5.19
N LEU A 975 -4.05 23.93 -5.53
CA LEU A 975 -5.21 23.71 -4.65
C LEU A 975 -5.41 22.24 -4.23
N GLY A 976 -4.68 21.31 -4.84
CA GLY A 976 -4.92 19.85 -4.70
C GLY A 976 -4.36 19.22 -3.41
N GLY A 977 -3.74 19.99 -2.53
CA GLY A 977 -3.13 19.49 -1.29
C GLY A 977 -1.70 18.96 -1.48
N GLU A 978 -0.97 18.85 -0.37
CA GLU A 978 0.47 18.53 -0.37
C GLU A 978 0.76 17.09 -0.81
N THR A 979 -0.09 16.16 -0.43
CA THR A 979 0.09 14.73 -0.70
C THR A 979 0.28 14.41 -2.18
N ILE A 980 -0.36 15.20 -3.07
CA ILE A 980 -0.28 15.00 -4.52
C ILE A 980 0.54 16.06 -5.23
N ARG A 981 1.03 17.08 -4.53
CA ARG A 981 1.71 18.23 -5.13
C ARG A 981 2.96 17.82 -5.91
N GLY A 982 3.82 16.97 -5.34
CA GLY A 982 4.98 16.43 -6.03
C GLY A 982 4.59 15.68 -7.31
N PHE A 983 3.65 14.76 -7.24
CA PHE A 983 3.13 14.00 -8.39
C PHE A 983 2.60 14.92 -9.50
N VAL A 984 1.77 15.91 -9.14
CA VAL A 984 1.20 16.87 -10.10
C VAL A 984 2.26 17.77 -10.68
N PHE A 985 3.27 18.18 -9.89
CA PHE A 985 4.39 18.95 -10.37
C PHE A 985 5.20 18.19 -11.43
N ALA A 986 5.49 16.90 -11.21
CA ALA A 986 6.16 16.08 -12.20
C ALA A 986 5.39 16.05 -13.53
N MET A 987 4.05 15.89 -13.45
CA MET A 987 3.19 15.90 -14.64
C MET A 987 3.17 17.26 -15.33
N LEU A 988 3.03 18.36 -14.58
CA LEU A 988 3.02 19.72 -15.10
C LEU A 988 4.31 20.04 -15.86
N PHE A 989 5.44 19.78 -15.22
CA PHE A 989 6.76 19.99 -15.80
C PHE A 989 6.97 19.06 -17.01
N GLY A 990 6.54 17.81 -16.90
CA GLY A 990 6.68 16.82 -17.94
C GLY A 990 5.85 17.11 -19.21
N VAL A 991 4.64 17.66 -19.06
CA VAL A 991 3.81 18.09 -20.21
C VAL A 991 4.50 19.22 -20.98
N ILE A 992 5.01 20.22 -20.27
CA ILE A 992 5.73 21.35 -20.90
C ILE A 992 6.99 20.83 -21.61
N LEU A 993 7.77 20.01 -20.94
CA LEU A 993 9.00 19.45 -21.48
C LEU A 993 8.73 18.50 -22.66
N GLY A 994 7.68 17.67 -22.58
CA GLY A 994 7.27 16.75 -23.64
C GLY A 994 6.92 17.45 -24.94
N THR A 995 6.20 18.58 -24.84
CA THR A 995 5.87 19.44 -25.99
C THR A 995 7.12 20.02 -26.63
N LEU A 996 8.05 20.54 -25.82
CA LEU A 996 9.33 21.05 -26.32
C LEU A 996 10.19 19.95 -26.92
N SER A 997 10.22 18.77 -26.30
CA SER A 997 10.97 17.61 -26.76
C SER A 997 10.47 17.09 -28.10
N THR A 998 9.16 17.13 -28.37
CA THR A 998 8.59 16.79 -29.67
C THR A 998 9.16 17.66 -30.80
N ILE A 999 9.28 18.97 -30.58
CA ILE A 999 9.76 19.94 -31.58
C ILE A 999 11.29 19.85 -31.72
N TYR A 1000 12.05 19.85 -30.63
CA TYR A 1000 13.50 20.02 -30.62
C TYR A 1000 14.30 18.73 -30.46
N VAL A 1001 13.68 17.60 -30.11
CA VAL A 1001 14.34 16.28 -29.99
C VAL A 1001 13.76 15.29 -31.00
N ALA A 1002 12.45 14.98 -30.91
CA ALA A 1002 11.85 13.93 -31.74
C ALA A 1002 11.97 14.22 -33.24
N THR A 1003 11.58 15.45 -33.63
CA THR A 1003 11.56 15.83 -35.06
C THR A 1003 12.97 15.94 -35.67
N PRO A 1004 13.96 16.58 -35.04
CA PRO A 1004 15.33 16.61 -35.56
C PRO A 1004 16.00 15.22 -35.64
N VAL A 1005 15.78 14.33 -34.68
CA VAL A 1005 16.27 12.96 -34.70
C VAL A 1005 15.67 12.22 -35.90
N ALA A 1006 14.35 12.27 -36.05
CA ALA A 1006 13.65 11.64 -37.17
C ALA A 1006 14.17 12.19 -38.53
N TYR A 1007 14.33 13.51 -38.68
CA TYR A 1007 14.88 14.14 -39.86
C TYR A 1007 16.31 13.68 -40.16
N SER A 1008 17.19 13.64 -39.19
CA SER A 1008 18.58 13.20 -39.34
C SER A 1008 18.67 11.75 -39.84
N MET A 1009 17.81 10.86 -39.32
CA MET A 1009 17.73 9.47 -39.76
C MET A 1009 17.17 9.33 -41.18
N MET A 1010 16.10 10.07 -41.51
CA MET A 1010 15.55 10.13 -42.88
C MET A 1010 16.61 10.61 -43.88
N ARG A 1011 17.39 11.63 -43.56
CA ARG A 1011 18.49 12.15 -44.39
C ARG A 1011 19.55 11.08 -44.63
N ARG A 1012 19.98 10.35 -43.57
CA ARG A 1012 20.94 9.23 -43.69
C ARG A 1012 20.41 8.11 -44.59
N LYS A 1013 19.11 7.79 -44.50
CA LYS A 1013 18.45 6.76 -45.33
C LYS A 1013 18.43 7.16 -46.81
N MET A 1014 18.16 8.44 -47.10
CA MET A 1014 18.17 8.99 -48.49
C MET A 1014 19.60 8.98 -49.04
N ALA A 1015 20.60 9.40 -48.27
CA ALA A 1015 22.01 9.39 -48.67
C ALA A 1015 22.53 7.96 -48.98
N LYS A 1016 22.02 6.94 -48.27
CA LYS A 1016 22.30 5.53 -48.56
C LYS A 1016 21.60 5.00 -49.82
N LYS A 1017 20.42 5.57 -50.19
CA LYS A 1017 19.72 5.18 -51.41
C LYS A 1017 20.26 5.86 -52.69
N SER A 1018 20.96 6.98 -52.53
CA SER A 1018 21.59 7.72 -53.65
C SER A 1018 23.04 7.24 -53.91
N LYS A 1019 23.64 6.46 -53.00
CA LYS A 1019 24.81 5.64 -53.25
C LYS A 1019 24.42 4.24 -53.70
#